data_1f524bfa10881d92b6625b8e964567b0
#
_entry.id   1f524bfa10881d92b6625b8e964567b0
#
_cell.length_a   1.000
_cell.length_b   1.000
_cell.length_c   1.000
_cell.angle_alpha   90.00
_cell.angle_beta   90.00
_cell.angle_gamma   90.00
#
_symmetry.space_group_name_H-M   'P 1'
#
loop_
_entity.id
_entity.type
_entity.pdbx_description
1 polymer ?
#
loop_
_entity_poly.entity_id
_entity_poly.type
_entity_poly.pdbx_seq_one_letter_code
_entity_poly.pdbx_strand_id
1 'polypeptide(L)'
;MATSKEAPGGRALFAAMAAISAGFLFAHVWLNVDPRLIYHRQGPLFFTGWGFLGEHLGRPGGLVEYAAALLAQFHWLGWPGAAVMAALALAIALAGRAMLGRFGARWTWPALVPVALLAVLANRYDHPLATWVGLGVVLSITTVYVWFAPRWTAARVALFMALAALAYYVAAAATVVLALVAAVGELAADDARRVGRPAAPGVLAPSVLAPGVLAPSVSARVGLALAYLAWAAAVAYAAAWLFDMPLREAYTRGLGFMFPRDGVALAAAIGLYAIPVLAAAWAALRPPREPSPPKRPWLRRTAGAIEALAFLVAGVALALGSLDPAEQSYLRIDWCTQEGRWPDVLAEARASRGPGSAPHPHVVRALFHSGRLLADLFSYPLSREEPAPPAPLAEFSRFAAYARGAELMLEIGRVGEAEHAAYEALETLGERPEILRRLVLIHVLKGQPEAARPALGLLEKTLWHADWARQCRLALQTDPQLAGDDQVRRVRGLMSSTDLVGNPSTEAALVDLLRTNPRNRMALEYLMAQYLVAGRSDRVVENLARLRQGGMTELPRHVQEAVVQFAWVRRDRPIPLHGFRLAPEIRDGYPRFAARLQPHAKDPAGAWHALADDYGHTYWFYYTFGCTPFGRQAPPPAAKEAAK
;
A
#
# COMPACT_ATOMS: atom_id res chain seq x y z
N MET A 1 23.35 14.17 -40.93
CA MET A 1 23.06 14.48 -39.51
C MET A 1 22.79 15.98 -39.36
N ALA A 2 21.53 16.39 -39.44
CA ALA A 2 21.14 17.76 -39.09
C ALA A 2 19.96 17.62 -38.11
N THR A 3 20.31 17.59 -36.83
CA THR A 3 19.35 17.72 -35.74
C THR A 3 18.65 19.06 -35.88
N SER A 4 17.30 19.07 -35.87
CA SER A 4 16.56 20.31 -35.72
C SER A 4 17.11 21.00 -34.46
N LYS A 5 17.83 22.09 -34.61
CA LYS A 5 18.38 22.85 -33.49
C LYS A 5 17.21 23.43 -32.72
N GLU A 6 16.71 22.66 -31.73
CA GLU A 6 15.96 23.27 -30.62
C GLU A 6 16.83 24.44 -30.12
N ALA A 7 16.23 25.60 -29.88
CA ALA A 7 16.93 26.70 -29.26
C ALA A 7 17.59 26.16 -27.96
N PRO A 8 18.88 26.42 -27.73
CA PRO A 8 19.63 25.88 -26.58
C PRO A 8 18.91 26.10 -25.24
N GLY A 9 18.11 27.17 -25.12
CA GLY A 9 17.28 27.44 -23.92
C GLY A 9 16.15 26.45 -23.66
N GLY A 10 15.56 25.78 -24.68
CA GLY A 10 14.46 24.82 -24.49
C GLY A 10 14.93 23.49 -23.90
N ARG A 11 16.14 23.05 -24.28
CA ARG A 11 16.76 21.83 -23.72
C ARG A 11 17.16 22.02 -22.27
N ALA A 12 17.75 23.18 -21.94
CA ALA A 12 18.14 23.50 -20.58
C ALA A 12 16.92 23.62 -19.65
N LEU A 13 15.85 24.28 -20.11
CA LEU A 13 14.62 24.41 -19.34
C LEU A 13 13.99 23.04 -19.06
N PHE A 14 13.86 22.16 -20.07
CA PHE A 14 13.33 20.81 -19.84
C PHE A 14 14.21 20.02 -18.88
N ALA A 15 15.53 20.05 -19.01
CA ALA A 15 16.44 19.35 -18.12
C ALA A 15 16.29 19.84 -16.66
N ALA A 16 16.17 21.15 -16.47
CA ALA A 16 15.90 21.73 -15.16
C ALA A 16 14.55 21.28 -14.60
N MET A 17 13.47 21.34 -15.39
CA MET A 17 12.15 20.87 -14.97
C MET A 17 12.15 19.38 -14.64
N ALA A 18 12.79 18.54 -15.45
CA ALA A 18 12.90 17.11 -15.24
C ALA A 18 13.68 16.79 -13.95
N ALA A 19 14.78 17.48 -13.71
CA ALA A 19 15.57 17.34 -12.48
C ALA A 19 14.77 17.79 -11.23
N ILE A 20 14.08 18.93 -11.30
CA ILE A 20 13.23 19.43 -10.21
C ILE A 20 12.07 18.47 -9.95
N SER A 21 11.38 17.99 -11.00
CA SER A 21 10.26 17.04 -10.87
C SER A 21 10.72 15.70 -10.28
N ALA A 22 11.85 15.17 -10.73
CA ALA A 22 12.43 13.93 -10.18
C ALA A 22 12.90 14.11 -8.73
N GLY A 23 13.55 15.24 -8.42
CA GLY A 23 13.96 15.60 -7.06
C GLY A 23 12.77 15.78 -6.12
N PHE A 24 11.71 16.44 -6.58
CA PHE A 24 10.46 16.54 -5.83
C PHE A 24 9.84 15.15 -5.60
N LEU A 25 9.73 14.33 -6.65
CA LEU A 25 9.16 12.98 -6.53
C LEU A 25 9.97 12.13 -5.53
N PHE A 26 11.30 12.19 -5.60
CA PHE A 26 12.18 11.53 -4.63
C PHE A 26 11.87 11.98 -3.20
N ALA A 27 11.86 13.29 -2.95
CA ALA A 27 11.60 13.85 -1.63
C ALA A 27 10.18 13.53 -1.15
N HIS A 28 9.18 13.63 -2.04
CA HIS A 28 7.78 13.34 -1.74
C HIS A 28 7.59 11.86 -1.36
N VAL A 29 8.14 10.94 -2.16
CA VAL A 29 8.03 9.51 -1.88
C VAL A 29 8.81 9.13 -0.62
N TRP A 30 9.99 9.71 -0.41
CA TRP A 30 10.80 9.41 0.77
C TRP A 30 10.22 9.95 2.08
N LEU A 31 9.75 11.23 2.06
CA LEU A 31 9.37 11.93 3.29
C LEU A 31 7.87 11.85 3.60
N ASN A 32 7.02 11.88 2.56
CA ASN A 32 5.57 11.93 2.74
C ASN A 32 4.90 10.56 2.55
N VAL A 33 5.37 9.73 1.60
CA VAL A 33 4.75 8.41 1.33
C VAL A 33 5.39 7.33 2.19
N ASP A 34 6.70 7.31 2.32
CA ASP A 34 7.55 6.28 2.89
C ASP A 34 7.53 4.95 2.10
N PRO A 35 8.57 4.66 1.29
CA PRO A 35 8.63 3.44 0.49
C PRO A 35 8.49 2.14 1.30
N ARG A 36 8.87 2.14 2.59
CA ARG A 36 8.70 0.97 3.46
C ARG A 36 7.24 0.60 3.64
N LEU A 37 6.34 1.59 3.65
CA LEU A 37 4.90 1.34 3.71
C LEU A 37 4.37 0.77 2.39
N ILE A 38 4.94 1.17 1.23
CA ILE A 38 4.65 0.55 -0.07
C ILE A 38 5.09 -0.91 -0.05
N TYR A 39 6.32 -1.19 0.41
CA TYR A 39 6.83 -2.56 0.54
C TYR A 39 5.93 -3.41 1.45
N HIS A 40 5.61 -2.88 2.61
CA HIS A 40 4.74 -3.51 3.59
C HIS A 40 3.34 -3.84 3.02
N ARG A 41 2.76 -2.88 2.29
CA ARG A 41 1.44 -3.03 1.67
C ARG A 41 1.44 -4.06 0.56
N GLN A 42 2.41 -3.99 -0.36
CA GLN A 42 2.45 -4.85 -1.53
C GLN A 42 3.06 -6.22 -1.25
N GLY A 43 4.04 -6.29 -0.32
CA GLY A 43 4.80 -7.49 -0.04
C GLY A 43 5.42 -8.10 -1.30
N PRO A 44 6.25 -7.34 -2.06
CA PRO A 44 6.75 -7.80 -3.34
C PRO A 44 7.64 -9.02 -3.15
N LEU A 45 7.34 -10.09 -3.88
CA LEU A 45 8.11 -11.33 -3.86
C LEU A 45 9.25 -11.24 -4.88
N PHE A 46 10.45 -11.60 -4.45
CA PHE A 46 11.58 -11.81 -5.33
C PHE A 46 12.44 -12.95 -4.79
N PHE A 47 12.60 -13.98 -5.61
CA PHE A 47 13.47 -15.09 -5.31
C PHE A 47 14.67 -15.12 -6.27
N THR A 48 15.85 -15.33 -5.73
CA THR A 48 17.05 -15.52 -6.52
C THR A 48 17.04 -16.91 -7.16
N GLY A 49 17.52 -17.01 -8.41
CA GLY A 49 17.67 -18.29 -9.10
C GLY A 49 16.90 -18.38 -10.41
N TRP A 50 17.27 -19.39 -11.20
CA TRP A 50 16.73 -19.60 -12.55
C TRP A 50 15.25 -20.01 -12.57
N GLY A 51 14.74 -20.68 -11.52
CA GLY A 51 13.34 -21.08 -11.46
C GLY A 51 12.40 -19.86 -11.48
N PHE A 52 12.65 -18.88 -10.61
CA PHE A 52 11.84 -17.67 -10.54
C PHE A 52 11.90 -16.83 -11.84
N LEU A 53 13.10 -16.71 -12.44
CA LEU A 53 13.23 -16.07 -13.74
C LEU A 53 12.48 -16.87 -14.83
N GLY A 54 12.61 -18.20 -14.82
CA GLY A 54 11.95 -19.09 -15.78
C GLY A 54 10.42 -18.96 -15.77
N GLU A 55 9.82 -18.88 -14.58
CA GLU A 55 8.38 -18.63 -14.42
C GLU A 55 7.95 -17.29 -15.05
N HIS A 56 8.77 -16.26 -14.92
CA HIS A 56 8.51 -14.96 -15.52
C HIS A 56 8.72 -14.96 -17.03
N LEU A 57 9.72 -15.68 -17.53
CA LEU A 57 9.94 -15.85 -18.97
C LEU A 57 8.82 -16.64 -19.65
N GLY A 58 8.12 -17.49 -18.91
CA GLY A 58 7.02 -18.30 -19.42
C GLY A 58 5.74 -17.53 -19.77
N ARG A 59 5.69 -16.21 -19.58
CA ARG A 59 4.46 -15.43 -19.77
C ARG A 59 4.71 -14.01 -20.29
N PRO A 60 3.78 -13.42 -21.10
CA PRO A 60 3.89 -12.04 -21.55
C PRO A 60 3.86 -11.04 -20.38
N GLY A 61 4.73 -10.03 -20.46
CA GLY A 61 4.91 -9.03 -19.39
C GLY A 61 5.78 -9.51 -18.23
N GLY A 62 6.14 -10.79 -18.18
CA GLY A 62 6.88 -11.35 -17.06
C GLY A 62 8.28 -10.77 -16.87
N LEU A 63 8.98 -10.37 -17.94
CA LEU A 63 10.27 -9.69 -17.81
C LEU A 63 10.16 -8.35 -17.07
N VAL A 64 9.10 -7.57 -17.35
CA VAL A 64 8.80 -6.33 -16.64
C VAL A 64 8.43 -6.62 -15.20
N GLU A 65 7.63 -7.64 -14.95
CA GLU A 65 7.26 -8.07 -13.59
C GLU A 65 8.49 -8.51 -12.78
N TYR A 66 9.38 -9.30 -13.38
CA TYR A 66 10.64 -9.72 -12.75
C TYR A 66 11.53 -8.51 -12.38
N ALA A 67 11.74 -7.60 -13.34
CA ALA A 67 12.53 -6.39 -13.10
C ALA A 67 11.88 -5.51 -12.02
N ALA A 68 10.56 -5.35 -12.05
CA ALA A 68 9.83 -4.60 -11.06
C ALA A 68 9.89 -5.26 -9.67
N ALA A 69 9.77 -6.58 -9.58
CA ALA A 69 9.88 -7.32 -8.33
C ALA A 69 11.27 -7.16 -7.69
N LEU A 70 12.34 -7.20 -8.51
CA LEU A 70 13.71 -6.92 -8.06
C LEU A 70 13.85 -5.47 -7.57
N LEU A 71 13.40 -4.49 -8.37
CA LEU A 71 13.50 -3.08 -8.01
C LEU A 71 12.65 -2.72 -6.78
N ALA A 72 11.50 -3.35 -6.60
CA ALA A 72 10.64 -3.16 -5.45
C ALA A 72 11.29 -3.61 -4.13
N GLN A 73 12.30 -4.51 -4.17
CA GLN A 73 13.04 -4.89 -2.97
C GLN A 73 13.76 -3.69 -2.32
N PHE A 74 14.14 -2.67 -3.10
CA PHE A 74 14.78 -1.46 -2.57
C PHE A 74 13.84 -0.60 -1.73
N HIS A 75 12.53 -0.78 -1.82
CA HIS A 75 11.56 -0.10 -0.95
C HIS A 75 11.75 -0.48 0.53
N TRP A 76 12.22 -1.69 0.82
CA TRP A 76 12.58 -2.12 2.17
C TRP A 76 13.58 -1.19 2.86
N LEU A 77 14.52 -0.63 2.12
CA LEU A 77 15.57 0.25 2.64
C LEU A 77 15.12 1.72 2.79
N GLY A 78 13.92 2.09 2.34
CA GLY A 78 13.39 3.46 2.38
C GLY A 78 13.93 4.34 1.25
N TRP A 79 14.89 5.25 1.51
CA TRP A 79 15.36 6.19 0.48
C TRP A 79 15.81 5.57 -0.85
N PRO A 80 16.44 4.37 -0.90
CA PRO A 80 16.78 3.74 -2.18
C PRO A 80 15.54 3.38 -3.00
N GLY A 81 14.44 2.98 -2.34
CA GLY A 81 13.16 2.77 -3.01
C GLY A 81 12.61 4.04 -3.64
N ALA A 82 12.68 5.17 -2.93
CA ALA A 82 12.31 6.48 -3.50
C ALA A 82 13.21 6.86 -4.68
N ALA A 83 14.52 6.58 -4.61
CA ALA A 83 15.46 6.82 -5.70
C ALA A 83 15.13 5.98 -6.95
N VAL A 84 14.77 4.71 -6.78
CA VAL A 84 14.32 3.84 -7.88
C VAL A 84 13.08 4.43 -8.55
N MET A 85 12.07 4.84 -7.78
CA MET A 85 10.85 5.44 -8.33
C MET A 85 11.15 6.75 -9.09
N ALA A 86 11.97 7.63 -8.53
CA ALA A 86 12.38 8.88 -9.20
C ALA A 86 13.17 8.62 -10.49
N ALA A 87 14.07 7.63 -10.48
CA ALA A 87 14.84 7.25 -11.66
C ALA A 87 13.95 6.70 -12.79
N LEU A 88 12.98 5.85 -12.45
CA LEU A 88 11.99 5.33 -13.41
C LEU A 88 11.14 6.46 -14.00
N ALA A 89 10.65 7.37 -13.17
CA ALA A 89 9.87 8.52 -13.63
C ALA A 89 10.68 9.44 -14.55
N LEU A 90 11.96 9.66 -14.22
CA LEU A 90 12.89 10.41 -15.09
C LEU A 90 13.12 9.69 -16.42
N ALA A 91 13.33 8.38 -16.42
CA ALA A 91 13.47 7.58 -17.64
C ALA A 91 12.23 7.67 -18.53
N ILE A 92 11.03 7.59 -17.95
CA ILE A 92 9.75 7.77 -18.64
C ILE A 92 9.65 9.17 -19.27
N ALA A 93 10.02 10.22 -18.52
CA ALA A 93 10.01 11.60 -19.04
C ALA A 93 11.00 11.80 -20.19
N LEU A 94 12.19 11.23 -20.09
CA LEU A 94 13.22 11.32 -21.13
C LEU A 94 12.81 10.55 -22.39
N ALA A 95 12.25 9.34 -22.25
CA ALA A 95 11.72 8.56 -23.38
C ALA A 95 10.55 9.31 -24.06
N GLY A 96 9.60 9.82 -23.28
CA GLY A 96 8.49 10.62 -23.79
C GLY A 96 8.95 11.88 -24.51
N ARG A 97 9.95 12.59 -23.97
CA ARG A 97 10.56 13.73 -24.67
C ARG A 97 11.21 13.35 -25.99
N ALA A 98 12.01 12.28 -26.00
CA ALA A 98 12.67 11.81 -27.22
C ALA A 98 11.66 11.42 -28.29
N MET A 99 10.55 10.78 -27.91
CA MET A 99 9.41 10.47 -28.78
C MET A 99 8.77 11.76 -29.33
N LEU A 100 8.39 12.70 -28.47
CA LEU A 100 7.72 13.95 -28.86
C LEU A 100 8.61 14.83 -29.75
N GLY A 101 9.91 14.87 -29.49
CA GLY A 101 10.89 15.59 -30.29
C GLY A 101 10.90 15.17 -31.75
N ARG A 102 10.58 13.91 -32.02
CA ARG A 102 10.48 13.33 -33.36
C ARG A 102 9.27 13.84 -34.13
N PHE A 103 8.17 14.12 -33.46
CA PHE A 103 6.97 14.76 -34.04
C PHE A 103 7.10 16.28 -34.16
N GLY A 104 8.28 16.85 -33.91
CA GLY A 104 8.53 18.29 -34.01
C GLY A 104 7.85 19.11 -32.92
N ALA A 105 7.56 18.50 -31.78
CA ALA A 105 6.97 19.18 -30.64
C ALA A 105 7.92 20.29 -30.15
N ARG A 106 7.45 21.54 -30.19
CA ARG A 106 8.18 22.69 -29.64
C ARG A 106 8.17 22.69 -28.11
N TRP A 107 7.13 22.14 -27.54
CA TRP A 107 6.88 22.07 -26.10
C TRP A 107 7.01 20.62 -25.66
N THR A 108 8.04 20.35 -24.90
CA THR A 108 8.35 19.00 -24.43
C THR A 108 7.87 18.76 -23.00
N TRP A 109 7.29 19.77 -22.32
CA TRP A 109 6.76 19.64 -20.98
C TRP A 109 5.66 18.58 -20.83
N PRO A 110 4.80 18.26 -21.87
CA PRO A 110 3.83 17.15 -21.72
C PRO A 110 4.50 15.82 -21.40
N ALA A 111 5.78 15.64 -21.73
CA ALA A 111 6.54 14.46 -21.32
C ALA A 111 6.78 14.34 -19.80
N LEU A 112 6.56 15.43 -19.05
CA LEU A 112 6.67 15.44 -17.58
C LEU A 112 5.33 15.14 -16.88
N VAL A 113 4.20 15.20 -17.59
CA VAL A 113 2.88 14.91 -16.99
C VAL A 113 2.83 13.52 -16.37
N PRO A 114 3.36 12.45 -17.00
CA PRO A 114 3.45 11.14 -16.37
C PRO A 114 4.12 11.16 -15.00
N VAL A 115 5.15 12.03 -14.77
CA VAL A 115 5.84 12.12 -13.47
C VAL A 115 4.88 12.60 -12.37
N ALA A 116 4.03 13.61 -12.67
CA ALA A 116 3.03 14.09 -11.72
C ALA A 116 1.96 13.03 -11.43
N LEU A 117 1.51 12.30 -12.47
CA LEU A 117 0.55 11.21 -12.31
C LEU A 117 1.13 10.03 -11.51
N LEU A 118 2.42 9.74 -11.70
CA LEU A 118 3.12 8.72 -10.93
C LEU A 118 3.24 9.12 -9.45
N ALA A 119 3.39 10.41 -9.12
CA ALA A 119 3.34 10.89 -7.74
C ALA A 119 1.97 10.63 -7.09
N VAL A 120 0.86 10.86 -7.83
CA VAL A 120 -0.49 10.53 -7.36
C VAL A 120 -0.65 9.03 -7.11
N LEU A 121 -0.14 8.20 -8.00
CA LEU A 121 -0.24 6.73 -7.89
C LEU A 121 0.65 6.19 -6.77
N ALA A 122 1.79 6.82 -6.49
CA ALA A 122 2.64 6.47 -5.34
C ALA A 122 1.89 6.64 -4.00
N ASN A 123 0.99 7.62 -3.90
CA ASN A 123 0.18 7.86 -2.70
C ASN A 123 -0.86 6.75 -2.44
N ARG A 124 -1.03 5.79 -3.35
CA ARG A 124 -2.02 4.71 -3.25
C ARG A 124 -1.44 3.39 -2.73
N TYR A 125 -0.20 3.35 -2.34
CA TYR A 125 0.52 2.22 -1.74
C TYR A 125 0.40 0.86 -2.44
N ASP A 126 -0.70 0.59 -3.15
CA ASP A 126 -1.00 -0.67 -3.84
C ASP A 126 -0.74 -0.62 -5.35
N HIS A 127 -0.33 0.54 -5.90
CA HIS A 127 -0.03 0.63 -7.33
C HIS A 127 1.29 -0.07 -7.68
N PRO A 128 1.27 -1.10 -8.57
CA PRO A 128 2.43 -1.96 -8.79
C PRO A 128 3.54 -1.23 -9.55
N LEU A 129 4.78 -1.41 -9.11
CA LEU A 129 5.97 -0.85 -9.77
C LEU A 129 6.13 -1.37 -11.20
N ALA A 130 5.59 -2.55 -11.52
CA ALA A 130 5.57 -3.12 -12.88
C ALA A 130 4.94 -2.18 -13.92
N THR A 131 3.94 -1.39 -13.54
CA THR A 131 3.33 -0.37 -14.42
C THR A 131 4.33 0.71 -14.82
N TRP A 132 5.18 1.16 -13.87
CA TRP A 132 6.20 2.17 -14.13
C TRP A 132 7.29 1.64 -15.06
N VAL A 133 7.78 0.43 -14.78
CA VAL A 133 8.79 -0.25 -15.61
C VAL A 133 8.23 -0.51 -17.00
N GLY A 134 7.01 -1.05 -17.09
CA GLY A 134 6.35 -1.36 -18.36
C GLY A 134 6.14 -0.14 -19.24
N LEU A 135 5.66 0.98 -18.66
CA LEU A 135 5.50 2.25 -19.39
C LEU A 135 6.85 2.77 -19.89
N GLY A 136 7.90 2.73 -19.06
CA GLY A 136 9.25 3.16 -19.44
C GLY A 136 9.80 2.34 -20.60
N VAL A 137 9.64 1.02 -20.54
CA VAL A 137 10.07 0.10 -21.61
C VAL A 137 9.33 0.37 -22.92
N VAL A 138 7.98 0.46 -22.86
CA VAL A 138 7.17 0.68 -24.07
C VAL A 138 7.43 2.04 -24.68
N LEU A 139 7.57 3.11 -23.90
CA LEU A 139 7.94 4.43 -24.44
C LEU A 139 9.34 4.41 -25.06
N SER A 140 10.27 3.65 -24.51
CA SER A 140 11.61 3.48 -25.10
C SER A 140 11.55 2.74 -26.44
N ILE A 141 10.79 1.62 -26.53
CA ILE A 141 10.57 0.87 -27.77
C ILE A 141 9.83 1.75 -28.79
N THR A 142 8.83 2.49 -28.38
CA THR A 142 8.09 3.45 -29.22
C THR A 142 9.03 4.52 -29.77
N THR A 143 9.92 5.04 -28.92
CA THR A 143 10.93 6.02 -29.35
C THR A 143 11.87 5.42 -30.41
N VAL A 144 12.37 4.20 -30.17
CA VAL A 144 13.21 3.49 -31.16
C VAL A 144 12.45 3.31 -32.49
N TYR A 145 11.21 2.84 -32.44
CA TYR A 145 10.38 2.71 -33.66
C TYR A 145 10.27 4.06 -34.40
N VAL A 146 9.85 5.12 -33.73
CA VAL A 146 9.63 6.44 -34.35
C VAL A 146 10.92 7.02 -34.93
N TRP A 147 12.09 6.76 -34.32
CA TRP A 147 13.39 7.26 -34.79
C TRP A 147 13.98 6.44 -35.95
N PHE A 148 13.78 5.14 -35.98
CA PHE A 148 14.41 4.23 -36.93
C PHE A 148 13.45 3.63 -37.96
N ALA A 149 12.16 4.02 -37.94
CA ALA A 149 11.19 3.52 -38.89
C ALA A 149 11.65 3.72 -40.35
N PRO A 150 11.71 2.65 -41.15
CA PRO A 150 12.13 2.74 -42.56
C PRO A 150 11.22 3.60 -43.40
N ARG A 151 11.75 4.14 -44.50
CA ARG A 151 10.96 4.91 -45.48
C ARG A 151 10.03 4.02 -46.30
N TRP A 152 10.41 2.79 -46.53
CA TRP A 152 9.66 1.81 -47.30
C TRP A 152 8.53 1.25 -46.44
N THR A 153 7.31 1.31 -46.94
CA THR A 153 6.11 0.93 -46.20
C THR A 153 6.18 -0.53 -45.73
N ALA A 154 6.58 -1.46 -46.59
CA ALA A 154 6.68 -2.87 -46.23
C ALA A 154 7.69 -3.11 -45.10
N ALA A 155 8.88 -2.49 -45.17
CA ALA A 155 9.91 -2.61 -44.11
C ALA A 155 9.46 -1.94 -42.81
N ARG A 156 8.72 -0.82 -42.88
CA ARG A 156 8.17 -0.14 -41.71
C ARG A 156 7.07 -0.97 -41.03
N VAL A 157 6.19 -1.57 -41.79
CA VAL A 157 5.15 -2.49 -41.29
C VAL A 157 5.82 -3.71 -40.64
N ALA A 158 6.79 -4.33 -41.31
CA ALA A 158 7.52 -5.48 -40.76
C ALA A 158 8.24 -5.13 -39.43
N LEU A 159 8.91 -3.97 -39.36
CA LEU A 159 9.53 -3.48 -38.13
C LEU A 159 8.51 -3.24 -37.02
N PHE A 160 7.35 -2.64 -37.36
CA PHE A 160 6.26 -2.44 -36.40
C PHE A 160 5.75 -3.78 -35.86
N MET A 161 5.48 -4.73 -36.75
CA MET A 161 4.96 -6.05 -36.37
C MET A 161 5.92 -6.76 -35.41
N ALA A 162 7.23 -6.74 -35.72
CA ALA A 162 8.26 -7.36 -34.89
C ALA A 162 8.39 -6.66 -33.52
N LEU A 163 8.44 -5.31 -33.51
CA LEU A 163 8.56 -4.55 -32.26
C LEU A 163 7.28 -4.62 -31.42
N ALA A 164 6.09 -4.68 -32.01
CA ALA A 164 4.84 -4.83 -31.30
C ALA A 164 4.75 -6.22 -30.62
N ALA A 165 5.16 -7.29 -31.32
CA ALA A 165 5.21 -8.62 -30.74
C ALA A 165 6.25 -8.69 -29.59
N LEU A 166 7.44 -8.14 -29.80
CA LEU A 166 8.46 -8.05 -28.76
C LEU A 166 8.00 -7.23 -27.54
N ALA A 167 7.42 -6.04 -27.81
CA ALA A 167 6.92 -5.17 -26.76
C ALA A 167 5.80 -5.82 -25.96
N TYR A 168 4.93 -6.58 -26.63
CA TYR A 168 3.87 -7.33 -25.95
C TYR A 168 4.45 -8.45 -25.08
N TYR A 169 5.42 -9.22 -25.59
CA TYR A 169 6.08 -10.25 -24.80
C TYR A 169 6.78 -9.67 -23.55
N VAL A 170 7.41 -8.49 -23.68
CA VAL A 170 8.16 -7.87 -22.57
C VAL A 170 7.24 -7.12 -21.61
N ALA A 171 6.26 -6.35 -22.09
CA ALA A 171 5.47 -5.39 -21.32
C ALA A 171 3.94 -5.56 -21.48
N ALA A 172 3.49 -6.67 -22.03
CA ALA A 172 2.08 -7.05 -22.21
C ALA A 172 1.23 -5.92 -22.87
N ALA A 173 0.04 -5.66 -22.35
CA ALA A 173 -0.93 -4.73 -22.93
C ALA A 173 -0.46 -3.27 -22.99
N ALA A 174 0.59 -2.87 -22.26
CA ALA A 174 1.18 -1.54 -22.38
C ALA A 174 1.63 -1.22 -23.82
N THR A 175 1.86 -2.25 -24.67
CA THR A 175 2.15 -2.15 -26.10
C THR A 175 1.13 -1.33 -26.90
N VAL A 176 -0.08 -1.15 -26.38
CA VAL A 176 -1.11 -0.28 -26.99
C VAL A 176 -0.60 1.13 -27.28
N VAL A 177 0.33 1.65 -26.47
CA VAL A 177 0.96 2.97 -26.68
C VAL A 177 1.75 2.98 -27.99
N LEU A 178 2.55 1.92 -28.27
CA LEU A 178 3.30 1.79 -29.51
C LEU A 178 2.33 1.79 -30.73
N ALA A 179 1.26 1.02 -30.66
CA ALA A 179 0.30 0.92 -31.75
C ALA A 179 -0.41 2.24 -32.03
N LEU A 180 -0.86 2.93 -30.97
CA LEU A 180 -1.52 4.22 -31.10
C LEU A 180 -0.57 5.32 -31.63
N VAL A 181 0.66 5.38 -31.13
CA VAL A 181 1.65 6.36 -31.61
C VAL A 181 2.07 6.07 -33.05
N ALA A 182 2.21 4.80 -33.44
CA ALA A 182 2.50 4.43 -34.82
C ALA A 182 1.34 4.81 -35.75
N ALA A 183 0.09 4.56 -35.36
CA ALA A 183 -1.10 4.98 -36.11
C ALA A 183 -1.17 6.51 -36.26
N VAL A 184 -0.91 7.27 -35.21
CA VAL A 184 -0.80 8.74 -35.26
C VAL A 184 0.27 9.17 -36.26
N GLY A 185 1.42 8.52 -36.27
CA GLY A 185 2.52 8.81 -37.20
C GLY A 185 2.14 8.63 -38.67
N GLU A 186 1.36 7.58 -39.01
CA GLU A 186 0.87 7.37 -40.38
C GLU A 186 -0.18 8.41 -40.79
N LEU A 187 -1.09 8.76 -39.90
CA LEU A 187 -2.13 9.76 -40.17
C LEU A 187 -1.54 11.17 -40.36
N ALA A 188 -0.53 11.53 -39.61
CA ALA A 188 0.12 12.83 -39.65
C ALA A 188 1.08 13.03 -40.84
N ALA A 189 1.47 11.96 -41.53
CA ALA A 189 2.45 12.02 -42.62
C ALA A 189 2.01 12.87 -43.81
N ASP A 190 0.72 13.22 -43.95
CA ASP A 190 0.17 14.00 -45.05
C ASP A 190 0.31 15.51 -44.94
N ASP A 191 0.22 16.05 -43.72
CA ASP A 191 0.30 17.51 -43.50
C ASP A 191 1.69 18.06 -43.77
N ALA A 192 2.73 17.25 -43.52
CA ALA A 192 4.10 17.64 -43.83
C ALA A 192 4.37 17.80 -45.33
N ARG A 193 3.62 17.11 -46.19
CA ARG A 193 3.72 17.20 -47.68
C ARG A 193 2.94 18.37 -48.27
N ARG A 194 1.76 18.68 -47.76
CA ARG A 194 0.92 19.77 -48.24
C ARG A 194 1.57 21.15 -48.08
N VAL A 195 2.57 21.26 -47.18
CA VAL A 195 3.22 22.51 -46.81
C VAL A 195 4.58 22.69 -47.50
N GLY A 196 4.99 21.84 -48.47
CA GLY A 196 6.21 22.01 -49.27
C GLY A 196 7.51 22.02 -48.46
N ARG A 197 7.53 21.43 -47.30
CA ARG A 197 8.72 21.40 -46.42
C ARG A 197 9.71 20.34 -46.83
N PRO A 198 11.04 20.68 -46.83
CA PRO A 198 12.01 19.63 -46.66
C PRO A 198 11.73 18.98 -45.30
N ALA A 199 11.35 17.68 -45.36
CA ALA A 199 11.14 16.89 -44.15
C ALA A 199 12.34 17.08 -43.22
N ALA A 200 12.10 17.42 -41.96
CA ALA A 200 13.14 17.36 -40.94
C ALA A 200 13.79 15.98 -41.04
N PRO A 201 15.13 15.87 -41.06
CA PRO A 201 15.82 14.61 -41.24
C PRO A 201 15.33 13.67 -40.14
N GLY A 202 14.58 12.66 -40.58
CA GLY A 202 14.02 11.67 -39.69
C GLY A 202 12.51 11.70 -39.44
N VAL A 203 11.73 12.75 -39.77
CA VAL A 203 10.28 12.62 -39.87
C VAL A 203 9.98 11.63 -41.01
N LEU A 204 8.94 10.79 -40.86
CA LEU A 204 8.39 9.92 -41.91
C LEU A 204 7.98 10.70 -43.18
N ALA A 205 8.83 11.67 -43.59
CA ALA A 205 8.70 12.36 -44.83
C ALA A 205 9.15 11.42 -45.94
N PRO A 206 8.34 11.21 -46.93
CA PRO A 206 8.84 10.61 -48.15
C PRO A 206 9.82 11.61 -48.77
N SER A 207 11.10 11.37 -48.51
CA SER A 207 12.13 11.96 -49.33
C SER A 207 11.88 11.60 -50.77
N VAL A 208 12.14 12.54 -51.65
CA VAL A 208 12.29 12.39 -53.09
C VAL A 208 12.15 10.95 -53.52
N LEU A 209 10.89 10.57 -53.80
CA LEU A 209 10.57 9.30 -54.45
C LEU A 209 11.31 9.31 -55.78
N ALA A 210 12.00 8.21 -56.09
CA ALA A 210 12.32 7.90 -57.47
C ALA A 210 11.05 8.18 -58.31
N PRO A 211 11.17 8.80 -59.48
CA PRO A 211 9.99 9.12 -60.31
C PRO A 211 9.20 7.84 -60.54
N GLY A 212 8.00 7.75 -59.99
CA GLY A 212 7.12 6.59 -60.14
C GLY A 212 6.46 6.04 -58.87
N VAL A 213 6.88 6.41 -57.64
CA VAL A 213 6.23 5.93 -56.41
C VAL A 213 5.16 6.95 -55.96
N LEU A 214 3.90 6.66 -56.27
CA LEU A 214 2.74 7.43 -55.80
C LEU A 214 2.67 7.47 -54.29
N ALA A 215 2.46 8.66 -53.72
CA ALA A 215 2.19 8.82 -52.32
C ALA A 215 0.95 8.01 -51.91
N PRO A 216 0.96 7.23 -50.82
CA PRO A 216 -0.22 6.51 -50.38
C PRO A 216 -1.39 7.48 -50.17
N SER A 217 -2.56 7.09 -50.67
CA SER A 217 -3.80 7.85 -50.51
C SER A 217 -4.19 7.98 -49.04
N VAL A 218 -5.03 8.94 -48.69
CA VAL A 218 -5.53 9.08 -47.30
C VAL A 218 -6.17 7.77 -46.84
N SER A 219 -6.93 7.09 -47.71
CA SER A 219 -7.53 5.78 -47.40
C SER A 219 -6.49 4.70 -47.08
N ALA A 220 -5.37 4.66 -47.83
CA ALA A 220 -4.30 3.70 -47.57
C ALA A 220 -3.62 3.94 -46.22
N ARG A 221 -3.50 5.19 -45.75
CA ARG A 221 -2.92 5.51 -44.43
C ARG A 221 -3.86 5.19 -43.29
N VAL A 222 -5.15 5.50 -43.46
CA VAL A 222 -6.19 5.07 -42.53
C VAL A 222 -6.17 3.54 -42.43
N GLY A 223 -6.06 2.85 -43.57
CA GLY A 223 -5.92 1.39 -43.62
C GLY A 223 -4.69 0.89 -42.86
N LEU A 224 -3.52 1.54 -43.01
CA LEU A 224 -2.31 1.20 -42.27
C LEU A 224 -2.44 1.46 -40.75
N ALA A 225 -3.01 2.59 -40.36
CA ALA A 225 -3.27 2.91 -38.96
C ALA A 225 -4.18 1.86 -38.31
N LEU A 226 -5.26 1.49 -39.00
CA LEU A 226 -6.15 0.41 -38.54
C LEU A 226 -5.44 -0.95 -38.48
N ALA A 227 -4.57 -1.25 -39.47
CA ALA A 227 -3.79 -2.48 -39.49
C ALA A 227 -2.83 -2.58 -38.30
N TYR A 228 -2.22 -1.47 -37.87
CA TYR A 228 -1.37 -1.45 -36.65
C TYR A 228 -2.16 -1.75 -35.38
N LEU A 229 -3.35 -1.16 -35.25
CA LEU A 229 -4.25 -1.44 -34.13
C LEU A 229 -4.74 -2.88 -34.12
N ALA A 230 -5.16 -3.37 -35.30
CA ALA A 230 -5.61 -4.74 -35.50
C ALA A 230 -4.50 -5.75 -35.18
N TRP A 231 -3.25 -5.47 -35.61
CA TRP A 231 -2.11 -6.33 -35.26
C TRP A 231 -1.83 -6.37 -33.78
N ALA A 232 -1.83 -5.21 -33.09
CA ALA A 232 -1.64 -5.18 -31.65
C ALA A 232 -2.71 -5.99 -30.91
N ALA A 233 -3.97 -5.89 -31.35
CA ALA A 233 -5.07 -6.69 -30.82
C ALA A 233 -4.90 -8.19 -31.14
N ALA A 234 -4.46 -8.53 -32.35
CA ALA A 234 -4.22 -9.91 -32.76
C ALA A 234 -3.06 -10.56 -31.97
N VAL A 235 -2.00 -9.81 -31.67
CA VAL A 235 -0.89 -10.29 -30.82
C VAL A 235 -1.39 -10.63 -29.42
N ALA A 236 -2.22 -9.76 -28.81
CA ALA A 236 -2.81 -10.04 -27.50
C ALA A 236 -3.73 -11.26 -27.53
N TYR A 237 -4.55 -11.39 -28.58
CA TYR A 237 -5.41 -12.55 -28.79
C TYR A 237 -4.60 -13.84 -28.97
N ALA A 238 -3.56 -13.82 -29.81
CA ALA A 238 -2.68 -14.96 -30.02
C ALA A 238 -1.95 -15.36 -28.74
N ALA A 239 -1.53 -14.38 -27.94
CA ALA A 239 -0.89 -14.64 -26.66
C ALA A 239 -1.84 -15.31 -25.65
N ALA A 240 -3.13 -14.95 -25.64
CA ALA A 240 -4.11 -15.63 -24.81
C ALA A 240 -4.17 -17.16 -25.11
N TRP A 241 -4.08 -17.54 -26.38
CA TRP A 241 -4.03 -18.93 -26.80
C TRP A 241 -2.68 -19.60 -26.54
N LEU A 242 -1.59 -18.90 -26.83
CA LEU A 242 -0.24 -19.47 -26.74
C LEU A 242 0.19 -19.69 -25.28
N PHE A 243 -0.24 -18.84 -24.36
CA PHE A 243 0.15 -18.86 -22.95
C PHE A 243 -1.00 -19.29 -22.02
N ASP A 244 -2.10 -19.83 -22.59
CA ASP A 244 -3.27 -20.32 -21.84
C ASP A 244 -3.76 -19.31 -20.79
N MET A 245 -3.95 -18.05 -21.22
CA MET A 245 -4.37 -16.98 -20.32
C MET A 245 -5.75 -16.43 -20.68
N PRO A 246 -6.55 -15.95 -19.69
CA PRO A 246 -7.85 -15.34 -19.96
C PRO A 246 -7.72 -14.13 -20.92
N LEU A 247 -8.66 -14.01 -21.87
CA LEU A 247 -8.67 -12.88 -22.82
C LEU A 247 -8.63 -11.51 -22.11
N ARG A 248 -9.38 -11.37 -21.02
CA ARG A 248 -9.37 -10.13 -20.23
C ARG A 248 -7.95 -9.80 -19.76
N GLU A 249 -7.23 -10.79 -19.28
CA GLU A 249 -5.87 -10.61 -18.79
C GLU A 249 -4.92 -10.26 -19.93
N ALA A 250 -5.01 -10.91 -21.08
CA ALA A 250 -4.20 -10.61 -22.26
C ALA A 250 -4.30 -9.13 -22.71
N TYR A 251 -5.50 -8.53 -22.57
CA TYR A 251 -5.73 -7.13 -22.93
C TYR A 251 -5.51 -6.11 -21.81
N THR A 252 -5.36 -6.53 -20.56
CA THR A 252 -5.26 -5.61 -19.41
C THR A 252 -3.99 -5.75 -18.61
N ARG A 253 -3.26 -6.86 -18.73
CA ARG A 253 -2.04 -7.13 -18.00
C ARG A 253 -0.99 -6.03 -18.24
N GLY A 254 -0.41 -5.51 -17.18
CA GLY A 254 0.60 -4.45 -17.23
C GLY A 254 0.04 -3.02 -17.32
N LEU A 255 -1.28 -2.83 -17.50
CA LEU A 255 -1.88 -1.49 -17.56
C LEU A 255 -2.17 -0.86 -16.20
N GLY A 256 -2.15 -1.64 -15.11
CA GLY A 256 -2.39 -1.12 -13.75
C GLY A 256 -3.82 -0.66 -13.46
N PHE A 257 -4.76 -0.81 -14.42
CA PHE A 257 -6.17 -0.39 -14.25
C PHE A 257 -6.98 -1.28 -13.30
N MET A 258 -6.42 -2.41 -12.91
CA MET A 258 -7.09 -3.37 -12.02
C MET A 258 -6.99 -2.99 -10.54
N PHE A 259 -6.15 -2.00 -10.20
CA PHE A 259 -5.80 -1.66 -8.82
C PHE A 259 -6.32 -0.31 -8.31
N PRO A 260 -6.98 0.58 -9.11
CA PRO A 260 -7.43 1.85 -8.57
C PRO A 260 -8.59 1.65 -7.61
N ARG A 261 -8.44 2.20 -6.38
CA ARG A 261 -9.49 2.18 -5.35
C ARG A 261 -10.46 3.35 -5.46
N ASP A 262 -10.06 4.39 -6.18
CA ASP A 262 -10.83 5.62 -6.34
C ASP A 262 -10.72 6.18 -7.76
N GLY A 263 -11.61 7.10 -8.10
CA GLY A 263 -11.67 7.72 -9.42
C GLY A 263 -10.42 8.54 -9.79
N VAL A 264 -9.72 9.09 -8.80
CA VAL A 264 -8.48 9.87 -9.02
C VAL A 264 -7.35 8.94 -9.46
N ALA A 265 -7.19 7.82 -8.78
CA ALA A 265 -6.20 6.80 -9.13
C ALA A 265 -6.49 6.19 -10.51
N LEU A 266 -7.77 5.92 -10.83
CA LEU A 266 -8.17 5.44 -12.16
C LEU A 266 -7.86 6.47 -13.25
N ALA A 267 -8.20 7.73 -13.04
CA ALA A 267 -7.90 8.80 -13.98
C ALA A 267 -6.39 8.98 -14.19
N ALA A 268 -5.60 8.90 -13.12
CA ALA A 268 -4.14 8.97 -13.20
C ALA A 268 -3.56 7.76 -13.98
N ALA A 269 -4.04 6.55 -13.72
CA ALA A 269 -3.60 5.34 -14.43
C ALA A 269 -3.96 5.39 -15.93
N ILE A 270 -5.15 5.82 -16.29
CA ILE A 270 -5.54 6.04 -17.70
C ILE A 270 -4.67 7.13 -18.33
N GLY A 271 -4.46 8.24 -17.60
CA GLY A 271 -3.64 9.37 -18.05
C GLY A 271 -2.20 8.99 -18.36
N LEU A 272 -1.60 8.04 -17.63
CA LEU A 272 -0.24 7.56 -17.89
C LEU A 272 -0.05 7.05 -19.33
N TYR A 273 -1.05 6.37 -19.88
CA TYR A 273 -1.00 5.81 -21.24
C TYR A 273 -1.59 6.77 -22.28
N ALA A 274 -2.65 7.47 -21.94
CA ALA A 274 -3.34 8.36 -22.86
C ALA A 274 -2.55 9.64 -23.18
N ILE A 275 -1.91 10.26 -22.18
CA ILE A 275 -1.25 11.56 -22.36
C ILE A 275 -0.05 11.51 -23.31
N PRO A 276 0.85 10.52 -23.27
CA PRO A 276 1.91 10.39 -24.26
C PRO A 276 1.38 10.29 -25.70
N VAL A 277 0.30 9.54 -25.90
CA VAL A 277 -0.37 9.37 -27.20
C VAL A 277 -1.03 10.67 -27.67
N LEU A 278 -1.80 11.32 -26.79
CA LEU A 278 -2.46 12.59 -27.08
C LEU A 278 -1.45 13.70 -27.37
N ALA A 279 -0.35 13.74 -26.64
CA ALA A 279 0.74 14.70 -26.86
C ALA A 279 1.43 14.45 -28.20
N ALA A 280 1.65 13.19 -28.60
CA ALA A 280 2.17 12.82 -29.90
C ALA A 280 1.20 13.22 -31.02
N ALA A 281 -0.09 12.92 -30.87
CA ALA A 281 -1.14 13.29 -31.82
C ALA A 281 -1.22 14.82 -31.98
N TRP A 282 -1.23 15.54 -30.89
CA TRP A 282 -1.26 17.00 -30.89
C TRP A 282 0.00 17.63 -31.55
N ALA A 283 1.18 17.06 -31.30
CA ALA A 283 2.42 17.49 -31.94
C ALA A 283 2.42 17.19 -33.46
N ALA A 284 1.88 16.04 -33.85
CA ALA A 284 1.85 15.56 -35.22
C ALA A 284 0.83 16.28 -36.11
N LEU A 285 -0.34 16.64 -35.58
CA LEU A 285 -1.46 17.24 -36.31
C LEU A 285 -1.42 18.78 -36.37
N ARG A 286 -0.51 19.43 -35.61
CA ARG A 286 -0.37 20.89 -35.67
C ARG A 286 0.24 21.34 -36.99
N PRO A 287 -0.38 22.33 -37.67
CA PRO A 287 0.23 22.93 -38.84
C PRO A 287 1.56 23.61 -38.44
N PRO A 288 2.57 23.44 -39.25
CA PRO A 288 3.85 24.10 -39.00
C PRO A 288 3.68 25.63 -39.15
N ARG A 289 3.81 26.31 -38.04
CA ARG A 289 3.96 27.77 -38.07
C ARG A 289 5.35 28.11 -38.53
N GLU A 290 5.46 29.00 -39.53
CA GLU A 290 6.75 29.56 -39.94
C GLU A 290 7.45 30.20 -38.73
N PRO A 291 8.75 29.99 -38.59
CA PRO A 291 9.51 30.62 -37.54
C PRO A 291 9.63 32.13 -37.82
N SER A 292 8.59 32.91 -37.53
CA SER A 292 8.72 34.33 -37.48
C SER A 292 9.67 34.68 -36.32
N PRO A 293 10.72 35.47 -36.58
CA PRO A 293 11.65 35.90 -35.52
C PRO A 293 10.85 36.65 -34.46
N PRO A 294 10.99 36.28 -33.20
CA PRO A 294 10.18 36.87 -32.13
C PRO A 294 10.56 38.36 -32.02
N LYS A 295 9.58 39.25 -32.17
CA LYS A 295 9.76 40.69 -31.99
C LYS A 295 10.31 41.06 -30.61
N ARG A 296 10.17 40.15 -29.61
CA ARG A 296 10.68 40.30 -28.22
C ARG A 296 11.08 38.94 -27.64
N PRO A 297 12.35 38.51 -27.77
CA PRO A 297 12.79 37.18 -27.33
C PRO A 297 12.69 36.95 -25.81
N TRP A 298 12.76 38.01 -25.00
CA TRP A 298 12.62 37.93 -23.55
C TRP A 298 11.20 37.58 -23.09
N LEU A 299 10.15 38.12 -23.75
CA LEU A 299 8.74 37.76 -23.45
C LEU A 299 8.48 36.27 -23.65
N ARG A 300 9.15 35.66 -24.61
CA ARG A 300 9.01 34.21 -24.85
C ARG A 300 9.73 33.37 -23.81
N ARG A 301 10.86 33.86 -23.28
CA ARG A 301 11.57 33.19 -22.19
C ARG A 301 10.81 33.31 -20.89
N THR A 302 10.24 34.46 -20.59
CA THR A 302 9.42 34.67 -19.39
C THR A 302 8.11 33.86 -19.44
N ALA A 303 7.42 33.80 -20.59
CA ALA A 303 6.24 32.98 -20.76
C ALA A 303 6.55 31.50 -20.55
N GLY A 304 7.64 30.99 -21.14
CA GLY A 304 8.08 29.60 -20.93
C GLY A 304 8.45 29.27 -19.48
N ALA A 305 9.05 30.23 -18.77
CA ALA A 305 9.35 30.06 -17.34
C ALA A 305 8.10 30.07 -16.47
N ILE A 306 7.12 30.93 -16.80
CA ILE A 306 5.82 30.97 -16.10
C ILE A 306 5.05 29.65 -16.32
N GLU A 307 4.99 29.15 -17.55
CA GLU A 307 4.35 27.85 -17.85
C GLU A 307 5.02 26.70 -17.10
N ALA A 308 6.36 26.68 -17.06
CA ALA A 308 7.13 25.68 -16.33
C ALA A 308 6.83 25.74 -14.81
N LEU A 309 6.81 26.93 -14.25
CA LEU A 309 6.48 27.14 -12.84
C LEU A 309 5.04 26.71 -12.53
N ALA A 310 4.08 27.11 -13.36
CA ALA A 310 2.67 26.74 -13.21
C ALA A 310 2.50 25.20 -13.25
N PHE A 311 3.20 24.54 -14.18
CA PHE A 311 3.20 23.07 -14.27
C PHE A 311 3.78 22.42 -13.00
N LEU A 312 4.92 22.90 -12.52
CA LEU A 312 5.55 22.37 -11.29
C LEU A 312 4.65 22.58 -10.07
N VAL A 313 4.07 23.79 -9.93
CA VAL A 313 3.14 24.10 -8.82
C VAL A 313 1.89 23.20 -8.90
N ALA A 314 1.30 23.03 -10.09
CA ALA A 314 0.16 22.15 -10.28
C ALA A 314 0.50 20.67 -9.97
N GLY A 315 1.67 20.20 -10.39
CA GLY A 315 2.14 18.85 -10.09
C GLY A 315 2.35 18.60 -8.60
N VAL A 316 2.95 19.56 -7.90
CA VAL A 316 3.14 19.52 -6.44
C VAL A 316 1.79 19.55 -5.73
N ALA A 317 0.89 20.45 -6.11
CA ALA A 317 -0.45 20.57 -5.52
C ALA A 317 -1.27 19.26 -5.72
N LEU A 318 -1.18 18.66 -6.90
CA LEU A 318 -1.84 17.39 -7.21
C LEU A 318 -1.26 16.24 -6.36
N ALA A 319 0.06 16.15 -6.25
CA ALA A 319 0.73 15.12 -5.45
C ALA A 319 0.37 15.24 -3.96
N LEU A 320 0.47 16.43 -3.39
CA LEU A 320 0.17 16.67 -1.97
C LEU A 320 -1.33 16.56 -1.68
N GLY A 321 -2.19 17.05 -2.57
CA GLY A 321 -3.65 17.00 -2.42
C GLY A 321 -4.25 15.61 -2.61
N SER A 322 -3.49 14.66 -3.18
CA SER A 322 -3.92 13.28 -3.35
C SER A 322 -3.44 12.33 -2.24
N LEU A 323 -2.75 12.82 -1.22
CA LEU A 323 -2.39 12.03 -0.05
C LEU A 323 -3.66 11.61 0.72
N ASP A 324 -3.64 10.38 1.23
CA ASP A 324 -4.63 9.86 2.17
C ASP A 324 -3.96 9.67 3.55
N PRO A 325 -4.10 10.64 4.46
CA PRO A 325 -3.48 10.55 5.78
C PRO A 325 -4.02 9.40 6.62
N ALA A 326 -5.27 9.00 6.39
CA ALA A 326 -5.89 7.91 7.16
C ALA A 326 -5.30 6.55 6.75
N GLU A 327 -5.18 6.29 5.44
CA GLU A 327 -4.53 5.06 4.94
C GLU A 327 -3.05 5.03 5.32
N GLN A 328 -2.35 6.17 5.26
CA GLN A 328 -0.95 6.26 5.68
C GLN A 328 -0.77 5.94 7.16
N SER A 329 -1.58 6.53 8.03
CA SER A 329 -1.53 6.27 9.47
C SER A 329 -1.84 4.80 9.78
N TYR A 330 -2.86 4.24 9.12
CA TYR A 330 -3.18 2.82 9.23
C TYR A 330 -1.98 1.92 8.88
N LEU A 331 -1.35 2.14 7.72
CA LEU A 331 -0.20 1.35 7.27
C LEU A 331 1.01 1.53 8.17
N ARG A 332 1.23 2.74 8.70
CA ARG A 332 2.31 3.03 9.64
C ARG A 332 2.11 2.30 10.97
N ILE A 333 0.89 2.31 11.51
CA ILE A 333 0.52 1.55 12.72
C ILE A 333 0.75 0.05 12.50
N ASP A 334 0.28 -0.50 11.38
CA ASP A 334 0.43 -1.91 11.05
C ASP A 334 1.91 -2.30 10.89
N TRP A 335 2.70 -1.49 10.16
CA TRP A 335 4.14 -1.68 10.01
C TRP A 335 4.89 -1.59 11.34
N CYS A 336 4.65 -0.55 12.15
CA CYS A 336 5.26 -0.40 13.46
C CYS A 336 4.92 -1.58 14.40
N THR A 337 3.71 -2.13 14.28
CA THR A 337 3.28 -3.30 15.05
C THR A 337 4.11 -4.53 14.67
N GLN A 338 4.34 -4.78 13.37
CA GLN A 338 5.16 -5.90 12.93
C GLN A 338 6.62 -5.79 13.35
N GLU A 339 7.14 -4.56 13.38
CA GLU A 339 8.51 -4.28 13.84
C GLU A 339 8.63 -4.24 15.38
N GLY A 340 7.54 -4.45 16.14
CA GLY A 340 7.53 -4.39 17.59
C GLY A 340 7.80 -2.98 18.15
N ARG A 341 7.58 -1.94 17.36
CA ARG A 341 7.82 -0.53 17.72
C ARG A 341 6.62 0.05 18.47
N TRP A 342 6.32 -0.52 19.63
CA TRP A 342 5.13 -0.22 20.41
C TRP A 342 4.94 1.26 20.78
N PRO A 343 5.99 2.02 21.18
CA PRO A 343 5.83 3.45 21.42
C PRO A 343 5.35 4.24 20.21
N ASP A 344 5.83 3.86 18.99
CA ASP A 344 5.46 4.53 17.75
C ASP A 344 4.01 4.21 17.36
N VAL A 345 3.56 2.97 17.57
CA VAL A 345 2.14 2.58 17.40
C VAL A 345 1.25 3.47 18.26
N LEU A 346 1.60 3.63 19.55
CA LEU A 346 0.80 4.43 20.46
C LEU A 346 0.85 5.93 20.16
N ALA A 347 1.98 6.44 19.67
CA ALA A 347 2.12 7.83 19.24
C ALA A 347 1.27 8.13 18.01
N GLU A 348 1.35 7.26 17.00
CA GLU A 348 0.57 7.40 15.76
C GLU A 348 -0.94 7.27 16.04
N ALA A 349 -1.35 6.31 16.88
CA ALA A 349 -2.75 6.15 17.27
C ALA A 349 -3.33 7.37 17.99
N ARG A 350 -2.51 8.10 18.77
CA ARG A 350 -2.93 9.37 19.39
C ARG A 350 -3.02 10.53 18.40
N ALA A 351 -2.12 10.54 17.40
CA ALA A 351 -2.11 11.56 16.36
C ALA A 351 -3.25 11.40 15.36
N SER A 352 -3.74 10.17 15.18
CA SER A 352 -4.84 9.85 14.26
C SER A 352 -6.17 10.43 14.77
N ARG A 353 -6.72 11.37 14.03
CA ARG A 353 -8.00 12.02 14.35
C ARG A 353 -9.07 11.56 13.37
N GLY A 354 -10.10 10.89 13.86
CA GLY A 354 -11.27 10.50 13.08
C GLY A 354 -11.86 9.16 13.50
N PRO A 355 -13.13 8.89 13.17
CA PRO A 355 -13.77 7.59 13.42
C PRO A 355 -13.05 6.48 12.65
N GLY A 356 -12.65 5.41 13.33
CA GLY A 356 -11.99 4.26 12.70
C GLY A 356 -10.55 4.48 12.23
N SER A 357 -9.89 5.56 12.64
CA SER A 357 -8.53 5.89 12.19
C SER A 357 -7.43 5.08 12.87
N ALA A 358 -7.65 4.57 14.08
CA ALA A 358 -6.70 3.71 14.77
C ALA A 358 -7.22 2.27 14.83
N PRO A 359 -6.55 1.30 14.20
CA PRO A 359 -6.98 -0.10 14.26
C PRO A 359 -6.83 -0.61 15.68
N HIS A 360 -7.97 -0.80 16.33
CA HIS A 360 -8.09 -1.22 17.73
C HIS A 360 -7.18 -2.40 18.12
N PRO A 361 -7.03 -3.48 17.33
CA PRO A 361 -6.18 -4.61 17.70
C PRO A 361 -4.70 -4.24 17.87
N HIS A 362 -4.17 -3.34 17.05
CA HIS A 362 -2.77 -2.90 17.12
C HIS A 362 -2.51 -2.06 18.37
N VAL A 363 -3.46 -1.17 18.73
CA VAL A 363 -3.37 -0.36 19.95
C VAL A 363 -3.40 -1.23 21.19
N VAL A 364 -4.30 -2.22 21.25
CA VAL A 364 -4.38 -3.17 22.36
C VAL A 364 -3.08 -3.96 22.53
N ARG A 365 -2.50 -4.46 21.41
CA ARG A 365 -1.20 -5.15 21.44
C ARG A 365 -0.08 -4.22 21.96
N ALA A 366 -0.02 -3.00 21.45
CA ALA A 366 1.00 -2.03 21.87
C ALA A 366 0.86 -1.65 23.34
N LEU A 367 -0.36 -1.49 23.84
CA LEU A 367 -0.61 -1.25 25.26
C LEU A 367 -0.21 -2.43 26.13
N PHE A 368 -0.50 -3.67 25.69
CA PHE A 368 -0.07 -4.87 26.40
C PHE A 368 1.44 -4.96 26.49
N HIS A 369 2.15 -4.87 25.36
CA HIS A 369 3.62 -4.95 25.34
C HIS A 369 4.30 -3.80 26.07
N SER A 370 3.61 -2.66 26.24
CA SER A 370 4.07 -1.53 27.07
C SER A 370 3.67 -1.67 28.55
N GLY A 371 2.99 -2.75 28.96
CA GLY A 371 2.50 -2.96 30.32
C GLY A 371 1.39 -2.01 30.75
N ARG A 372 0.66 -1.40 29.82
CA ARG A 372 -0.29 -0.31 30.02
C ARG A 372 -1.74 -0.66 29.63
N LEU A 373 -2.01 -1.89 29.20
CA LEU A 373 -3.32 -2.26 28.63
C LEU A 373 -4.49 -1.93 29.58
N LEU A 374 -4.43 -2.38 30.80
CA LEU A 374 -5.50 -2.18 31.78
C LEU A 374 -5.44 -0.83 32.52
N ALA A 375 -4.44 0.01 32.21
CA ALA A 375 -4.30 1.34 32.81
C ALA A 375 -4.67 2.48 31.87
N ASP A 376 -4.42 2.31 30.57
CA ASP A 376 -4.52 3.40 29.58
C ASP A 376 -5.44 3.09 28.39
N LEU A 377 -6.15 1.96 28.40
CA LEU A 377 -7.01 1.51 27.29
C LEU A 377 -7.97 2.61 26.83
N PHE A 378 -8.63 3.30 27.77
CA PHE A 378 -9.60 4.36 27.47
C PHE A 378 -8.97 5.73 27.19
N SER A 379 -7.65 5.81 27.08
CA SER A 379 -6.94 7.00 26.59
C SER A 379 -6.78 7.04 25.07
N TYR A 380 -7.37 6.08 24.37
CA TYR A 380 -7.34 5.93 22.91
C TYR A 380 -8.75 5.89 22.34
N PRO A 381 -8.93 6.15 21.02
CA PRO A 381 -10.24 6.04 20.37
C PRO A 381 -10.79 4.61 20.53
N LEU A 382 -11.94 4.49 21.18
CA LEU A 382 -12.65 3.24 21.41
C LEU A 382 -14.16 3.44 21.32
N SER A 383 -14.86 2.42 20.82
CA SER A 383 -16.32 2.36 20.79
C SER A 383 -16.81 0.98 21.17
N ARG A 384 -17.97 0.92 21.84
CA ARG A 384 -18.65 -0.35 22.15
C ARG A 384 -19.19 -1.06 20.90
N GLU A 385 -19.34 -0.33 19.80
CA GLU A 385 -19.73 -0.88 18.50
C GLU A 385 -18.58 -1.64 17.83
N GLU A 386 -17.34 -1.40 18.28
CA GLU A 386 -16.18 -2.12 17.82
C GLU A 386 -16.01 -3.39 18.64
N PRO A 387 -15.64 -4.53 18.01
CA PRO A 387 -15.50 -5.78 18.73
C PRO A 387 -14.39 -5.72 19.77
N ALA A 388 -14.64 -6.40 20.89
CA ALA A 388 -13.70 -6.47 21.99
C ALA A 388 -12.44 -7.27 21.65
N PRO A 389 -11.26 -6.90 22.18
CA PRO A 389 -10.03 -7.65 21.96
C PRO A 389 -10.05 -9.05 22.63
N PRO A 390 -9.34 -10.04 22.08
CA PRO A 390 -8.70 -10.03 20.77
C PRO A 390 -9.76 -10.04 19.67
N ALA A 391 -9.62 -9.12 18.71
CA ALA A 391 -10.57 -9.00 17.62
C ALA A 391 -10.67 -10.30 16.82
N PRO A 392 -11.87 -10.74 16.37
CA PRO A 392 -12.01 -11.84 15.44
C PRO A 392 -11.20 -11.61 14.17
N LEU A 393 -10.75 -12.70 13.51
CA LEU A 393 -10.01 -12.62 12.25
C LEU A 393 -10.71 -11.76 11.20
N ALA A 394 -12.04 -11.70 11.19
CA ALA A 394 -12.84 -10.90 10.29
C ALA A 394 -12.56 -9.38 10.36
N GLU A 395 -12.02 -8.87 11.47
CA GLU A 395 -11.74 -7.44 11.64
C GLU A 395 -10.42 -6.99 11.06
N PHE A 396 -9.51 -7.91 10.83
CA PHE A 396 -8.35 -7.63 10.02
C PHE A 396 -8.70 -7.57 8.52
N SER A 397 -9.98 -7.40 8.17
CA SER A 397 -10.57 -7.63 6.84
C SER A 397 -10.06 -6.70 5.72
N ARG A 398 -9.35 -5.63 6.02
CA ARG A 398 -8.90 -4.71 4.99
C ARG A 398 -7.67 -5.20 4.21
N PHE A 399 -6.74 -5.83 4.88
CA PHE A 399 -5.51 -6.29 4.27
C PHE A 399 -4.80 -7.27 5.20
N ALA A 400 -4.39 -8.41 4.66
CA ALA A 400 -3.63 -9.40 5.41
C ALA A 400 -4.29 -9.88 6.73
N ALA A 401 -5.63 -9.94 6.77
CA ALA A 401 -6.41 -10.36 7.95
C ALA A 401 -5.85 -11.63 8.60
N TYR A 402 -5.65 -12.66 7.80
CA TYR A 402 -5.12 -13.93 8.28
C TYR A 402 -3.68 -13.82 8.78
N ALA A 403 -2.83 -13.03 8.10
CA ALA A 403 -1.44 -12.84 8.53
C ALA A 403 -1.36 -12.14 9.89
N ARG A 404 -2.22 -11.12 10.14
CA ARG A 404 -2.29 -10.42 11.44
C ARG A 404 -2.93 -11.28 12.51
N GLY A 405 -3.97 -12.03 12.13
CA GLY A 405 -4.59 -13.02 13.02
C GLY A 405 -3.62 -14.09 13.47
N ALA A 406 -2.84 -14.67 12.54
CA ALA A 406 -1.81 -15.65 12.87
C ALA A 406 -0.77 -15.12 13.85
N GLU A 407 -0.38 -13.85 13.69
CA GLU A 407 0.58 -13.18 14.59
C GLU A 407 0.01 -13.02 16.00
N LEU A 408 -1.22 -12.52 16.11
CA LEU A 408 -1.88 -12.35 17.41
C LEU A 408 -2.13 -13.69 18.11
N MET A 409 -2.62 -14.70 17.36
CA MET A 409 -2.86 -16.04 17.93
C MET A 409 -1.57 -16.68 18.42
N LEU A 410 -0.45 -16.49 17.69
CA LEU A 410 0.85 -16.97 18.12
C LEU A 410 1.33 -16.27 19.41
N GLU A 411 1.19 -14.94 19.48
CA GLU A 411 1.58 -14.18 20.68
C GLU A 411 0.80 -14.58 21.92
N ILE A 412 -0.49 -14.87 21.77
CA ILE A 412 -1.34 -15.24 22.89
C ILE A 412 -1.17 -16.71 23.31
N GLY A 413 -0.47 -17.52 22.48
CA GLY A 413 -0.20 -18.93 22.75
C GLY A 413 -1.17 -19.92 22.09
N ARG A 414 -1.99 -19.47 21.13
CA ARG A 414 -2.93 -20.32 20.36
C ARG A 414 -2.27 -20.81 19.06
N VAL A 415 -1.28 -21.70 19.20
CA VAL A 415 -0.38 -22.09 18.10
C VAL A 415 -1.11 -22.81 16.97
N GLY A 416 -2.10 -23.68 17.26
CA GLY A 416 -2.90 -24.38 16.23
C GLY A 416 -3.73 -23.42 15.38
N GLU A 417 -4.37 -22.42 15.99
CA GLU A 417 -5.11 -21.39 15.25
C GLU A 417 -4.17 -20.45 14.47
N ALA A 418 -3.00 -20.15 15.05
CA ALA A 418 -1.96 -19.39 14.36
C ALA A 418 -1.49 -20.11 13.10
N GLU A 419 -1.35 -21.44 13.15
CA GLU A 419 -1.00 -22.28 12.00
C GLU A 419 -2.07 -22.21 10.91
N HIS A 420 -3.34 -22.43 11.28
CA HIS A 420 -4.45 -22.34 10.33
C HIS A 420 -4.48 -20.97 9.65
N ALA A 421 -4.45 -19.90 10.43
CA ALA A 421 -4.43 -18.54 9.88
C ALA A 421 -3.18 -18.23 9.04
N ALA A 422 -2.01 -18.81 9.36
CA ALA A 422 -0.80 -18.63 8.57
C ALA A 422 -0.89 -19.32 7.21
N TYR A 423 -1.52 -20.51 7.12
CA TYR A 423 -1.77 -21.19 5.85
C TYR A 423 -2.82 -20.48 5.00
N GLU A 424 -3.89 -19.96 5.59
CA GLU A 424 -4.85 -19.09 4.89
C GLU A 424 -4.18 -17.80 4.37
N ALA A 425 -3.26 -17.23 5.16
CA ALA A 425 -2.45 -16.11 4.70
C ALA A 425 -1.53 -16.48 3.54
N LEU A 426 -0.91 -17.67 3.57
CA LEU A 426 -0.06 -18.16 2.49
C LEU A 426 -0.85 -18.35 1.20
N GLU A 427 -2.07 -18.88 1.28
CA GLU A 427 -2.95 -19.05 0.11
C GLU A 427 -3.40 -17.70 -0.48
N THR A 428 -3.73 -16.74 0.36
CA THR A 428 -4.30 -15.46 -0.09
C THR A 428 -3.25 -14.42 -0.49
N LEU A 429 -2.08 -14.41 0.14
CA LEU A 429 -1.03 -13.40 -0.01
C LEU A 429 0.24 -13.95 -0.68
N GLY A 430 0.33 -15.27 -0.85
CA GLY A 430 1.52 -15.93 -1.38
C GLY A 430 2.66 -16.07 -0.38
N GLU A 431 3.81 -16.48 -0.89
CA GLU A 431 5.01 -16.86 -0.12
C GLU A 431 5.76 -15.67 0.48
N ARG A 432 5.04 -14.75 1.13
CA ARG A 432 5.65 -13.57 1.77
C ARG A 432 6.60 -13.97 2.88
N PRO A 433 7.78 -13.35 2.98
CA PRO A 433 8.79 -13.70 3.99
C PRO A 433 8.27 -13.67 5.42
N GLU A 434 7.38 -12.75 5.75
CA GLU A 434 6.76 -12.64 7.08
C GLU A 434 5.88 -13.85 7.43
N ILE A 435 5.15 -14.39 6.44
CA ILE A 435 4.31 -15.58 6.59
C ILE A 435 5.20 -16.83 6.72
N LEU A 436 6.19 -16.96 5.83
CA LEU A 436 7.12 -18.08 5.86
C LEU A 436 7.91 -18.16 7.18
N ARG A 437 8.41 -17.02 7.69
CA ARG A 437 9.09 -16.96 9.00
C ARG A 437 8.18 -17.40 10.13
N ARG A 438 6.90 -17.03 10.08
CA ARG A 438 5.91 -17.41 11.08
C ARG A 438 5.60 -18.89 11.03
N LEU A 439 5.46 -19.48 9.83
CA LEU A 439 5.29 -20.93 9.68
C LEU A 439 6.49 -21.69 10.23
N VAL A 440 7.72 -21.23 9.99
CA VAL A 440 8.93 -21.82 10.60
C VAL A 440 8.80 -21.86 12.12
N LEU A 441 8.44 -20.73 12.73
CA LEU A 441 8.29 -20.62 14.18
C LEU A 441 7.18 -21.54 14.72
N ILE A 442 6.03 -21.59 14.06
CA ILE A 442 4.89 -22.42 14.42
C ILE A 442 5.29 -23.91 14.40
N HIS A 443 5.93 -24.38 13.33
CA HIS A 443 6.37 -25.76 13.23
C HIS A 443 7.37 -26.15 14.31
N VAL A 444 8.31 -25.25 14.65
CA VAL A 444 9.25 -25.47 15.76
C VAL A 444 8.51 -25.57 17.10
N LEU A 445 7.53 -24.70 17.35
CA LEU A 445 6.71 -24.72 18.57
C LEU A 445 5.90 -26.01 18.70
N LYS A 446 5.41 -26.55 17.59
CA LYS A 446 4.69 -27.83 17.51
C LYS A 446 5.60 -29.06 17.57
N GLY A 447 6.92 -28.87 17.67
CA GLY A 447 7.88 -29.98 17.69
C GLY A 447 8.08 -30.66 16.32
N GLN A 448 7.80 -29.96 15.24
CA GLN A 448 7.86 -30.43 13.86
C GLN A 448 8.92 -29.66 13.04
N PRO A 449 10.22 -29.67 13.41
CA PRO A 449 11.25 -28.87 12.73
C PRO A 449 11.43 -29.24 11.27
N GLU A 450 11.13 -30.50 10.88
CA GLU A 450 11.19 -30.95 9.49
C GLU A 450 10.17 -30.22 8.60
N ALA A 451 8.99 -29.92 9.12
CA ALA A 451 7.96 -29.17 8.41
C ALA A 451 8.35 -27.69 8.16
N ALA A 452 9.32 -27.17 8.89
CA ALA A 452 9.86 -25.82 8.67
C ALA A 452 10.82 -25.73 7.46
N ARG A 453 11.38 -26.87 6.98
CA ARG A 453 12.40 -26.87 5.92
C ARG A 453 11.96 -26.25 4.59
N PRO A 454 10.75 -26.52 4.06
CA PRO A 454 10.30 -25.89 2.82
C PRO A 454 10.29 -24.36 2.92
N ALA A 455 9.73 -23.81 4.01
CA ALA A 455 9.67 -22.36 4.24
C ALA A 455 11.07 -21.74 4.37
N LEU A 456 12.00 -22.43 5.07
CA LEU A 456 13.40 -22.01 5.14
C LEU A 456 14.06 -22.02 3.75
N GLY A 457 13.81 -23.06 2.93
CA GLY A 457 14.35 -23.15 1.58
C GLY A 457 13.89 -22.04 0.65
N LEU A 458 12.67 -21.53 0.82
CA LEU A 458 12.18 -20.37 0.09
C LEU A 458 12.81 -19.07 0.62
N LEU A 459 12.89 -18.89 1.92
CA LEU A 459 13.50 -17.72 2.55
C LEU A 459 14.99 -17.56 2.20
N GLU A 460 15.72 -18.66 2.04
CA GLU A 460 17.13 -18.65 1.61
C GLU A 460 17.34 -18.08 0.21
N LYS A 461 16.28 -18.08 -0.62
CA LYS A 461 16.30 -17.48 -1.96
C LYS A 461 15.90 -16.00 -1.98
N THR A 462 15.50 -15.41 -0.85
CA THR A 462 15.15 -13.99 -0.76
C THR A 462 16.38 -13.10 -0.58
N LEU A 463 16.28 -11.80 -0.91
CA LEU A 463 17.42 -10.88 -0.77
C LEU A 463 17.69 -10.51 0.70
N TRP A 464 16.65 -10.32 1.51
CA TRP A 464 16.78 -9.73 2.85
C TRP A 464 16.65 -10.75 3.99
N HIS A 465 16.13 -11.95 3.72
CA HIS A 465 15.87 -12.94 4.76
C HIS A 465 16.74 -14.21 4.62
N ALA A 466 17.59 -14.29 3.60
CA ALA A 466 18.42 -15.46 3.35
C ALA A 466 19.39 -15.78 4.50
N ASP A 467 20.00 -14.76 5.09
CA ASP A 467 20.95 -14.94 6.20
C ASP A 467 20.23 -15.46 7.45
N TRP A 468 19.08 -14.90 7.78
CA TRP A 468 18.25 -15.39 8.88
C TRP A 468 17.84 -16.85 8.67
N ALA A 469 17.41 -17.21 7.46
CA ALA A 469 16.98 -18.58 7.17
C ALA A 469 18.10 -19.58 7.29
N ARG A 470 19.30 -19.25 6.80
CA ARG A 470 20.51 -20.10 6.94
C ARG A 470 20.90 -20.27 8.41
N GLN A 471 20.91 -19.19 9.19
CA GLN A 471 21.19 -19.24 10.62
C GLN A 471 20.15 -20.09 11.37
N CYS A 472 18.87 -19.92 11.07
CA CYS A 472 17.79 -20.72 11.65
C CYS A 472 17.94 -22.19 11.31
N ARG A 473 18.25 -22.54 10.05
CA ARG A 473 18.49 -23.91 9.61
C ARG A 473 19.67 -24.56 10.38
N LEU A 474 20.76 -23.82 10.57
CA LEU A 474 21.92 -24.30 11.33
C LEU A 474 21.55 -24.49 12.80
N ALA A 475 20.82 -23.57 13.39
CA ALA A 475 20.35 -23.67 14.77
C ALA A 475 19.46 -24.90 14.98
N LEU A 476 18.55 -25.19 14.04
CA LEU A 476 17.68 -26.38 14.10
C LEU A 476 18.43 -27.71 13.99
N GLN A 477 19.66 -27.75 13.44
CA GLN A 477 20.49 -28.94 13.41
C GLN A 477 21.06 -29.29 14.80
N THR A 478 21.35 -28.29 15.60
CA THR A 478 21.94 -28.45 16.95
C THR A 478 20.87 -28.43 18.05
N ASP A 479 19.82 -27.63 17.86
CA ASP A 479 18.69 -27.49 18.79
C ASP A 479 17.38 -27.53 17.98
N PRO A 480 16.80 -28.71 17.71
CA PRO A 480 15.56 -28.85 16.94
C PRO A 480 14.36 -28.12 17.56
N GLN A 481 14.45 -27.75 18.82
CA GLN A 481 13.38 -27.04 19.53
C GLN A 481 13.62 -25.53 19.64
N LEU A 482 14.78 -25.04 19.21
CA LEU A 482 15.19 -23.63 19.39
C LEU A 482 14.96 -23.13 20.83
N ALA A 483 15.34 -23.97 21.82
CA ALA A 483 15.11 -23.66 23.23
C ALA A 483 15.86 -22.39 23.69
N GLY A 484 16.94 -22.02 22.97
CA GLY A 484 17.70 -20.79 23.16
C GLY A 484 17.03 -19.54 22.62
N ASP A 485 16.04 -19.66 21.71
CA ASP A 485 15.36 -18.51 21.11
C ASP A 485 14.35 -17.88 22.05
N ASP A 486 14.45 -16.56 22.26
CA ASP A 486 13.59 -15.82 23.20
C ASP A 486 12.12 -15.79 22.78
N GLN A 487 11.84 -15.74 21.49
CA GLN A 487 10.45 -15.76 20.99
C GLN A 487 9.82 -17.14 21.18
N VAL A 488 10.56 -18.19 20.83
CA VAL A 488 10.11 -19.58 21.06
C VAL A 488 9.85 -19.83 22.54
N ARG A 489 10.76 -19.45 23.43
CA ARG A 489 10.60 -19.61 24.89
C ARG A 489 9.36 -18.88 25.42
N ARG A 490 9.17 -17.63 24.96
CA ARG A 490 8.02 -16.82 25.36
C ARG A 490 6.70 -17.47 24.96
N VAL A 491 6.55 -17.81 23.68
CA VAL A 491 5.31 -18.43 23.19
C VAL A 491 5.08 -19.80 23.83
N ARG A 492 6.13 -20.62 23.99
CA ARG A 492 6.03 -21.91 24.66
C ARG A 492 5.58 -21.80 26.12
N GLY A 493 5.95 -20.72 26.80
CA GLY A 493 5.49 -20.40 28.16
C GLY A 493 4.02 -19.95 28.22
N LEU A 494 3.45 -19.50 27.11
CA LEU A 494 2.06 -19.02 27.01
C LEU A 494 1.11 -20.07 26.41
N MET A 495 1.60 -20.99 25.57
CA MET A 495 0.75 -21.94 24.85
C MET A 495 0.02 -22.91 25.76
N SER A 496 -1.12 -23.40 25.28
CA SER A 496 -1.84 -24.50 25.90
C SER A 496 -1.09 -25.82 25.73
N SER A 497 -1.28 -26.75 26.66
CA SER A 497 -0.81 -28.13 26.53
C SER A 497 -1.61 -28.94 25.51
N THR A 498 -2.76 -28.44 25.08
CA THR A 498 -3.64 -29.05 24.08
C THR A 498 -3.75 -28.15 22.86
N ASP A 499 -3.69 -28.73 21.66
CA ASP A 499 -3.91 -28.01 20.42
C ASP A 499 -5.43 -27.77 20.28
N LEU A 500 -5.85 -26.54 20.55
CA LEU A 500 -7.23 -26.14 20.44
C LEU A 500 -7.46 -25.55 19.05
N VAL A 501 -8.15 -26.30 18.20
CA VAL A 501 -8.66 -25.83 16.91
C VAL A 501 -10.17 -25.74 17.04
N GLY A 502 -10.73 -24.57 16.97
CA GLY A 502 -12.16 -24.35 17.05
C GLY A 502 -12.47 -22.86 16.91
N ASN A 503 -13.72 -22.53 16.65
CA ASN A 503 -14.22 -21.16 16.60
C ASN A 503 -15.11 -20.87 17.83
N PRO A 504 -14.57 -20.95 19.05
CA PRO A 504 -15.31 -20.51 20.23
C PRO A 504 -15.38 -18.98 20.20
N SER A 505 -16.33 -18.41 20.94
CA SER A 505 -16.33 -16.98 21.20
C SER A 505 -14.96 -16.55 21.78
N THR A 506 -14.55 -15.33 21.52
CA THR A 506 -13.27 -14.79 22.01
C THR A 506 -13.11 -14.97 23.53
N GLU A 507 -14.18 -14.77 24.30
CA GLU A 507 -14.21 -15.00 25.74
C GLU A 507 -13.90 -16.47 26.09
N ALA A 508 -14.59 -17.39 25.44
CA ALA A 508 -14.41 -18.83 25.68
C ALA A 508 -12.97 -19.27 25.37
N ALA A 509 -12.39 -18.74 24.30
CA ALA A 509 -11.02 -19.00 23.90
C ALA A 509 -9.99 -18.55 24.94
N LEU A 510 -10.15 -17.34 25.50
CA LEU A 510 -9.28 -16.81 26.54
C LEU A 510 -9.45 -17.57 27.87
N VAL A 511 -10.69 -17.89 28.23
CA VAL A 511 -10.97 -18.69 29.44
C VAL A 511 -10.36 -20.09 29.33
N ASP A 512 -10.40 -20.69 28.15
CA ASP A 512 -9.84 -22.03 27.91
C ASP A 512 -8.30 -22.01 27.97
N LEU A 513 -7.66 -21.01 27.41
CA LEU A 513 -6.22 -20.77 27.59
C LEU A 513 -5.86 -20.64 29.07
N LEU A 514 -6.62 -19.87 29.85
CA LEU A 514 -6.38 -19.67 31.27
C LEU A 514 -6.69 -20.91 32.11
N ARG A 515 -7.56 -21.82 31.65
CA ARG A 515 -7.79 -23.11 32.29
C ARG A 515 -6.59 -24.04 32.15
N THR A 516 -5.96 -24.05 30.96
CA THR A 516 -4.79 -24.90 30.67
C THR A 516 -3.48 -24.25 31.11
N ASN A 517 -3.38 -22.91 31.03
CA ASN A 517 -2.23 -22.13 31.50
C ASN A 517 -2.67 -20.91 32.32
N PRO A 518 -2.91 -21.05 33.64
CA PRO A 518 -3.34 -19.93 34.48
C PRO A 518 -2.33 -18.78 34.60
N ARG A 519 -1.07 -19.01 34.19
CA ARG A 519 0.01 -17.99 34.19
C ARG A 519 0.09 -17.21 32.88
N ASN A 520 -0.77 -17.51 31.89
CA ASN A 520 -0.81 -16.76 30.65
C ASN A 520 -1.30 -15.32 30.92
N ARG A 521 -0.37 -14.43 31.19
CA ARG A 521 -0.65 -13.03 31.51
C ARG A 521 -1.35 -12.30 30.36
N MET A 522 -0.97 -12.61 29.11
CA MET A 522 -1.57 -11.96 27.94
C MET A 522 -3.06 -12.34 27.83
N ALA A 523 -3.39 -13.62 27.92
CA ALA A 523 -4.78 -14.06 27.90
C ALA A 523 -5.60 -13.44 29.06
N LEU A 524 -5.00 -13.30 30.26
CA LEU A 524 -5.67 -12.70 31.40
C LEU A 524 -5.95 -11.20 31.21
N GLU A 525 -4.96 -10.43 30.78
CA GLU A 525 -5.13 -9.00 30.54
C GLU A 525 -6.10 -8.73 29.37
N TYR A 526 -6.07 -9.55 28.32
CA TYR A 526 -7.02 -9.45 27.19
C TYR A 526 -8.45 -9.79 27.63
N LEU A 527 -8.63 -10.82 28.47
CA LEU A 527 -9.96 -11.16 29.01
C LEU A 527 -10.53 -10.00 29.85
N MET A 528 -9.69 -9.39 30.68
CA MET A 528 -10.11 -8.22 31.47
C MET A 528 -10.43 -7.03 30.60
N ALA A 529 -9.60 -6.74 29.57
CA ALA A 529 -9.86 -5.68 28.61
C ALA A 529 -11.17 -5.90 27.86
N GLN A 530 -11.46 -7.15 27.46
CA GLN A 530 -12.71 -7.53 26.82
C GLN A 530 -13.91 -7.22 27.73
N TYR A 531 -13.86 -7.59 29.01
CA TYR A 531 -14.94 -7.29 29.94
C TYR A 531 -15.13 -5.78 30.15
N LEU A 532 -14.04 -5.02 30.23
CA LEU A 532 -14.09 -3.56 30.34
C LEU A 532 -14.74 -2.94 29.10
N VAL A 533 -14.32 -3.34 27.90
CA VAL A 533 -14.88 -2.83 26.63
C VAL A 533 -16.36 -3.21 26.47
N ALA A 534 -16.73 -4.44 26.87
CA ALA A 534 -18.11 -4.88 26.86
C ALA A 534 -18.99 -4.24 27.98
N GLY A 535 -18.39 -3.43 28.88
CA GLY A 535 -19.12 -2.83 30.00
C GLY A 535 -19.55 -3.84 31.07
N ARG A 536 -18.88 -5.02 31.15
CA ARG A 536 -19.21 -6.12 32.06
C ARG A 536 -18.42 -6.01 33.35
N SER A 537 -18.68 -4.97 34.14
CA SER A 537 -18.05 -4.78 35.47
C SER A 537 -18.32 -5.94 36.43
N ASP A 538 -19.44 -6.64 36.29
CA ASP A 538 -19.74 -7.90 36.99
C ASP A 538 -18.66 -8.97 36.75
N ARG A 539 -18.31 -9.20 35.48
CA ARG A 539 -17.28 -10.16 35.08
C ARG A 539 -15.87 -9.72 35.52
N VAL A 540 -15.60 -8.42 35.51
CA VAL A 540 -14.33 -7.89 36.05
C VAL A 540 -14.18 -8.27 37.51
N VAL A 541 -15.22 -8.07 38.33
CA VAL A 541 -15.22 -8.40 39.76
C VAL A 541 -15.09 -9.90 40.02
N GLU A 542 -15.82 -10.74 39.26
CA GLU A 542 -15.73 -12.20 39.36
C GLU A 542 -14.32 -12.74 39.07
N ASN A 543 -13.53 -12.05 38.28
CA ASN A 543 -12.18 -12.47 37.87
C ASN A 543 -11.03 -11.84 38.69
N LEU A 544 -11.31 -11.07 39.75
CA LEU A 544 -10.27 -10.47 40.59
C LEU A 544 -9.33 -11.51 41.21
N ALA A 545 -9.86 -12.66 41.63
CA ALA A 545 -9.05 -13.77 42.16
C ALA A 545 -8.02 -14.26 41.13
N ARG A 546 -8.40 -14.32 39.85
CA ARG A 546 -7.48 -14.74 38.76
C ARG A 546 -6.35 -13.73 38.55
N LEU A 547 -6.60 -12.42 38.70
CA LEU A 547 -5.55 -11.41 38.64
C LEU A 547 -4.50 -11.63 39.72
N ARG A 548 -4.94 -11.99 40.92
CA ARG A 548 -4.04 -12.31 42.03
C ARG A 548 -3.21 -13.59 41.78
N GLN A 549 -3.87 -14.63 41.28
CA GLN A 549 -3.24 -15.90 40.88
C GLN A 549 -2.26 -15.70 39.71
N GLY A 550 -2.56 -14.80 38.77
CA GLY A 550 -1.68 -14.39 37.67
C GLY A 550 -0.48 -13.52 38.10
N GLY A 551 -0.29 -13.28 39.42
CA GLY A 551 0.87 -12.59 39.97
C GLY A 551 0.73 -11.08 40.04
N MET A 552 -0.43 -10.49 39.82
CA MET A 552 -0.62 -9.05 40.00
C MET A 552 -0.65 -8.71 41.49
N THR A 553 0.14 -7.73 41.89
CA THR A 553 0.22 -7.22 43.27
C THR A 553 -0.74 -6.04 43.49
N GLU A 554 -0.98 -5.26 42.43
CA GLU A 554 -1.87 -4.09 42.44
C GLU A 554 -2.89 -4.20 41.31
N LEU A 555 -4.08 -3.63 41.50
CA LEU A 555 -5.09 -3.55 40.44
C LEU A 555 -4.75 -2.42 39.50
N PRO A 556 -4.73 -2.67 38.18
CA PRO A 556 -4.63 -1.62 37.18
C PRO A 556 -5.80 -0.62 37.28
N ARG A 557 -5.57 0.62 36.87
CA ARG A 557 -6.50 1.73 37.03
C ARG A 557 -7.93 1.42 36.57
N HIS A 558 -8.12 0.97 35.34
CA HIS A 558 -9.48 0.76 34.80
C HIS A 558 -10.20 -0.43 35.46
N VAL A 559 -9.45 -1.41 35.99
CA VAL A 559 -10.02 -2.47 36.80
C VAL A 559 -10.53 -1.92 38.14
N GLN A 560 -9.76 -1.04 38.81
CA GLN A 560 -10.22 -0.35 40.01
C GLN A 560 -11.47 0.50 39.74
N GLU A 561 -11.46 1.27 38.62
CA GLU A 561 -12.60 2.09 38.20
C GLU A 561 -13.88 1.24 37.99
N ALA A 562 -13.74 0.06 37.36
CA ALA A 562 -14.86 -0.87 37.17
C ALA A 562 -15.37 -1.44 38.51
N VAL A 563 -14.45 -1.80 39.40
CA VAL A 563 -14.80 -2.31 40.75
C VAL A 563 -15.56 -1.25 41.55
N VAL A 564 -15.10 0.01 41.55
CA VAL A 564 -15.78 1.12 42.25
C VAL A 564 -17.15 1.40 41.64
N GLN A 565 -17.28 1.41 40.32
CA GLN A 565 -18.54 1.58 39.62
C GLN A 565 -19.53 0.44 39.98
N PHE A 566 -19.07 -0.81 39.96
CA PHE A 566 -19.90 -1.97 40.33
C PHE A 566 -20.37 -1.89 41.78
N ALA A 567 -19.47 -1.55 42.74
CA ALA A 567 -19.78 -1.36 44.14
C ALA A 567 -20.85 -0.26 44.36
N TRP A 568 -20.79 0.82 43.60
CA TRP A 568 -21.75 1.91 43.68
C TRP A 568 -23.15 1.50 43.21
N VAL A 569 -23.24 0.69 42.16
CA VAL A 569 -24.52 0.18 41.63
C VAL A 569 -25.09 -0.93 42.53
N ARG A 570 -24.25 -1.80 43.07
CA ARG A 570 -24.63 -2.95 43.88
C ARG A 570 -24.31 -2.72 45.36
N ARG A 571 -24.93 -1.72 45.96
CA ARG A 571 -24.69 -1.30 47.37
C ARG A 571 -24.96 -2.39 48.42
N ASP A 572 -25.66 -3.45 48.06
CA ASP A 572 -26.14 -4.52 48.90
C ASP A 572 -25.13 -5.67 49.12
N ARG A 573 -24.02 -5.69 48.37
CA ARG A 573 -23.05 -6.80 48.40
C ARG A 573 -21.59 -6.35 48.60
N PRO A 574 -20.89 -6.86 49.63
CA PRO A 574 -19.47 -6.63 49.78
C PRO A 574 -18.71 -7.33 48.64
N ILE A 575 -17.78 -6.62 48.01
CA ILE A 575 -16.94 -7.13 46.93
C ILE A 575 -15.67 -7.74 47.56
N PRO A 576 -15.38 -9.05 47.30
CA PRO A 576 -14.13 -9.66 47.77
C PRO A 576 -12.96 -9.13 46.91
N LEU A 577 -12.11 -8.29 47.51
CA LEU A 577 -10.97 -7.71 46.81
C LEU A 577 -9.75 -8.63 46.75
N HIS A 578 -9.80 -9.83 47.33
CA HIS A 578 -8.73 -10.83 47.32
C HIS A 578 -7.34 -10.31 47.71
N GLY A 579 -7.31 -9.38 48.67
CA GLY A 579 -6.08 -8.76 49.15
C GLY A 579 -5.59 -7.56 48.34
N PHE A 580 -6.32 -7.12 47.32
CA PHE A 580 -6.06 -5.88 46.63
C PHE A 580 -6.57 -4.68 47.43
N ARG A 581 -5.96 -3.51 47.18
CA ARG A 581 -6.39 -2.22 47.72
C ARG A 581 -6.86 -1.30 46.58
N LEU A 582 -7.90 -0.50 46.83
CA LEU A 582 -8.34 0.54 45.92
C LEU A 582 -7.65 1.85 46.24
N ALA A 583 -7.14 2.53 45.26
CA ALA A 583 -6.54 3.85 45.42
C ALA A 583 -7.61 4.86 45.88
N PRO A 584 -7.32 5.70 46.89
CA PRO A 584 -8.28 6.67 47.41
C PRO A 584 -8.84 7.59 46.32
N GLU A 585 -7.98 8.01 45.41
CA GLU A 585 -8.36 8.91 44.29
C GLU A 585 -9.43 8.30 43.38
N ILE A 586 -9.36 6.97 43.13
CA ILE A 586 -10.33 6.24 42.32
C ILE A 586 -11.60 5.98 43.12
N ARG A 587 -11.47 5.55 44.38
CA ARG A 587 -12.61 5.29 45.27
C ARG A 587 -13.50 6.54 45.41
N ASP A 588 -12.87 7.70 45.65
CA ASP A 588 -13.56 8.98 45.86
C ASP A 588 -13.85 9.71 44.56
N GLY A 589 -13.32 9.22 43.44
CA GLY A 589 -13.51 9.77 42.09
C GLY A 589 -14.89 9.50 41.48
N TYR A 590 -15.42 8.27 41.65
CA TYR A 590 -16.70 7.90 41.07
C TYR A 590 -17.89 8.69 41.63
N PRO A 591 -18.00 8.93 42.94
CA PRO A 591 -19.03 9.85 43.49
C PRO A 591 -19.00 11.24 42.89
N ARG A 592 -17.79 11.78 42.64
CA ARG A 592 -17.62 13.10 41.99
C ARG A 592 -18.05 13.07 40.52
N PHE A 593 -17.71 12.00 39.80
CA PHE A 593 -18.20 11.78 38.44
C PHE A 593 -19.72 11.69 38.39
N ALA A 594 -20.33 10.89 39.24
CA ALA A 594 -21.77 10.71 39.32
C ALA A 594 -22.52 12.04 39.69
N ALA A 595 -21.97 12.82 40.61
CA ALA A 595 -22.50 14.13 40.96
C ALA A 595 -22.47 15.13 39.79
N ARG A 596 -21.42 15.10 38.96
CA ARG A 596 -21.35 15.92 37.74
C ARG A 596 -22.27 15.43 36.62
N LEU A 597 -22.52 14.13 36.53
CA LEU A 597 -23.41 13.53 35.54
C LEU A 597 -24.89 13.85 35.86
N GLN A 598 -25.26 13.87 37.12
CA GLN A 598 -26.66 14.02 37.59
C GLN A 598 -27.41 15.22 37.01
N PRO A 599 -26.84 16.45 36.93
CA PRO A 599 -27.52 17.62 36.35
C PRO A 599 -27.88 17.42 34.88
N HIS A 600 -27.18 16.57 34.18
CA HIS A 600 -27.32 16.30 32.74
C HIS A 600 -28.09 15.00 32.43
N ALA A 601 -28.83 14.44 33.37
CA ALA A 601 -29.54 13.17 33.23
C ALA A 601 -30.53 13.11 32.02
N LYS A 602 -31.00 14.27 31.57
CA LYS A 602 -31.89 14.40 30.39
C LYS A 602 -31.21 14.99 29.16
N ASP A 603 -29.93 15.35 29.25
CA ASP A 603 -29.13 15.93 28.17
C ASP A 603 -27.83 15.17 27.98
N PRO A 604 -27.81 14.04 27.22
CA PRO A 604 -26.61 13.26 27.00
C PRO A 604 -25.48 14.03 26.30
N ALA A 605 -25.83 14.98 25.41
CA ALA A 605 -24.83 15.78 24.70
C ALA A 605 -24.14 16.79 25.64
N GLY A 606 -24.94 17.46 26.48
CA GLY A 606 -24.40 18.35 27.53
C GLY A 606 -23.57 17.58 28.55
N ALA A 607 -24.01 16.39 28.97
CA ALA A 607 -23.23 15.49 29.82
C ALA A 607 -21.86 15.10 29.21
N TRP A 608 -21.85 14.76 27.92
CA TRP A 608 -20.63 14.44 27.19
C TRP A 608 -19.64 15.61 27.26
N HIS A 609 -20.04 16.80 26.87
CA HIS A 609 -19.14 17.96 26.86
C HIS A 609 -18.67 18.37 28.27
N ALA A 610 -19.53 18.24 29.28
CA ALA A 610 -19.19 18.59 30.66
C ALA A 610 -18.19 17.61 31.30
N LEU A 611 -18.10 16.35 30.80
CA LEU A 611 -17.32 15.30 31.41
C LEU A 611 -16.09 14.87 30.55
N ALA A 612 -16.05 15.20 29.25
CA ALA A 612 -15.03 14.72 28.32
C ALA A 612 -13.61 15.10 28.73
N ASP A 613 -13.37 16.33 29.14
CA ASP A 613 -12.04 16.84 29.47
C ASP A 613 -11.47 16.17 30.72
N ASP A 614 -12.27 16.07 31.79
CA ASP A 614 -11.80 15.56 33.09
C ASP A 614 -11.85 14.03 33.19
N TYR A 615 -12.86 13.39 32.54
CA TYR A 615 -13.14 11.95 32.70
C TYR A 615 -13.04 11.14 31.40
N GLY A 616 -12.81 11.76 30.25
CA GLY A 616 -12.81 11.09 28.95
C GLY A 616 -11.88 9.89 28.81
N HIS A 617 -10.81 9.84 29.63
CA HIS A 617 -9.84 8.77 29.69
C HIS A 617 -10.14 7.71 30.77
N THR A 618 -11.33 7.72 31.38
CA THR A 618 -11.76 6.79 32.42
C THR A 618 -12.70 5.72 31.89
N TYR A 619 -12.71 4.56 32.56
CA TYR A 619 -13.72 3.53 32.33
C TYR A 619 -15.14 4.06 32.58
N TRP A 620 -15.35 4.97 33.55
CA TRP A 620 -16.65 5.52 33.89
C TRP A 620 -17.29 6.30 32.75
N PHE A 621 -16.50 7.13 32.05
CA PHE A 621 -16.94 7.85 30.86
C PHE A 621 -17.32 6.88 29.77
N TYR A 622 -16.44 5.92 29.46
CA TYR A 622 -16.68 4.90 28.45
C TYR A 622 -17.92 4.04 28.77
N TYR A 623 -18.07 3.63 30.05
CA TYR A 623 -19.25 2.88 30.49
C TYR A 623 -20.54 3.63 30.26
N THR A 624 -20.55 4.94 30.52
CA THR A 624 -21.73 5.83 30.41
C THR A 624 -22.10 6.09 28.96
N PHE A 625 -21.12 6.42 28.10
CA PHE A 625 -21.37 6.89 26.74
C PHE A 625 -21.11 5.84 25.65
N GLY A 626 -20.55 4.70 25.97
CA GLY A 626 -20.23 3.63 25.03
C GLY A 626 -19.02 3.90 24.12
N CYS A 627 -18.36 5.04 24.26
CA CYS A 627 -17.16 5.41 23.50
C CYS A 627 -16.30 6.40 24.26
N THR A 628 -15.03 6.54 23.84
CA THR A 628 -14.12 7.58 24.35
C THR A 628 -14.26 8.87 23.54
N PRO A 629 -13.93 10.06 24.09
CA PRO A 629 -14.02 11.32 23.36
C PRO A 629 -12.91 11.50 22.31
N PHE A 630 -11.91 10.63 22.30
CA PHE A 630 -10.77 10.73 21.41
C PHE A 630 -11.16 10.33 19.98
N GLY A 631 -11.11 11.29 19.05
CA GLY A 631 -11.42 11.07 17.64
C GLY A 631 -12.90 11.00 17.26
N ARG A 632 -13.83 11.30 18.17
CA ARG A 632 -15.28 11.35 17.89
C ARG A 632 -15.90 12.68 18.30
N GLN A 633 -16.93 13.09 17.54
CA GLN A 633 -17.89 14.08 17.99
C GLN A 633 -18.84 13.42 19.00
N ALA A 634 -19.50 14.24 19.85
CA ALA A 634 -20.49 13.76 20.79
C ALA A 634 -21.46 12.77 20.09
N PRO A 635 -21.77 11.62 20.71
CA PRO A 635 -22.70 10.67 20.10
C PRO A 635 -24.04 11.37 19.86
N PRO A 636 -24.79 11.02 18.79
CA PRO A 636 -26.17 11.46 18.66
C PRO A 636 -26.95 11.03 19.90
N PRO A 637 -27.98 11.78 20.30
CA PRO A 637 -28.73 11.47 21.51
C PRO A 637 -29.23 10.04 21.47
N ALA A 638 -28.66 9.19 22.34
CA ALA A 638 -28.91 7.75 22.34
C ALA A 638 -30.37 7.45 22.65
N ALA A 639 -30.95 6.59 21.85
CA ALA A 639 -32.25 6.00 22.12
C ALA A 639 -32.27 5.33 23.52
N LYS A 640 -33.39 5.51 24.19
CA LYS A 640 -33.75 5.24 25.60
C LYS A 640 -33.58 3.79 26.11
N GLU A 641 -32.51 3.04 25.83
CA GLU A 641 -32.45 1.62 26.25
C GLU A 641 -31.41 1.26 27.34
N ALA A 642 -30.60 2.18 27.82
CA ALA A 642 -29.58 1.86 28.82
C ALA A 642 -29.99 2.17 30.29
N ALA A 643 -31.27 2.39 30.58
CA ALA A 643 -31.76 2.72 31.92
C ALA A 643 -32.88 1.79 32.43
N LYS A 644 -32.81 0.50 32.13
CA LYS A 644 -33.62 -0.52 32.81
C LYS A 644 -32.80 -1.61 33.42
#